data_c4ad9bc7d5da2cf3cd99be360b7e1988
#
_entry.id   c4ad9bc7d5da2cf3cd99be360b7e1988
#
_cell.length_a   1.000
_cell.length_b   1.000
_cell.length_c   1.000
_cell.angle_alpha   90.00
_cell.angle_beta   90.00
_cell.angle_gamma   90.00
#
_symmetry.space_group_name_H-M   'P 1'
#
loop_
_entity.id
_entity.type
_entity.pdbx_description
1 polymer ?
#
loop_
_entity_poly.entity_id
_entity_poly.type
_entity_poly.pdbx_seq_one_letter_code
_entity_poly.pdbx_strand_id
1 'polypeptide(L)'
;MKKTLTIFLSAGLLCACAGIKAQKAGDELVLDKWTLSQEGSEQVYEVSVPSTVAGALSEQGVFGENLLDGDNYFDVDKSIFDKTWIYKTDLDLDVVEGRHYDLIFNGLNYYADIFVNDVCIASSDTTYGVFIKREYDVTELLGKKNSIEVRVRRAQPGDLNIGFVDWNPRPLDESMGITQTVRLHTSGPVAIKDVYVIPDLNVETLAEADLEVRVTLRNNESYPVHAEIVLGIQNGETCIVPVELAANEETIVTLTPDQAANLHIDNPRVWWSYDLGSPELYDLNVQVKSGDVVSDSKDVTFGIRKIESRLNEYGYRQFMLNGKDILLKGAGWTDDIFLRDTPESLERQVMYVKDMNMNLIRFENIWGKDDTIYDLCDKHGILALAGWSCQWEWTVYCGLPQVIHVGCILQPKEIDLAARYFEDQVIRLHNHPSIIAWMTGSDCVPTYELEKRYLETYAKYDYRPYISSAKSLKSELTGWSGTKMAGPYEYVGPDYWYVDTKAGGAFGFNTETGIGANMPQVESIKRMIAEDELWPISDAWDRHCTTSGDAMHSMDEIERTVAGLYGEPKDLEDFVRKAHAVDYDATRAMFEAFRVNTPVSTGVVQWMLNSAWPSIYWQLYDYYGAPTAGYYGTKKGCEPIQLIYNYKDRNVYLVNDGKDAMDVIASVKVYDENARLLHEQQCTLATSYRNTVKAFDLSRFQGAAHVVSLEIADVEGTVITDNFYTIGASPNIYDPTCDLWYMTTINEFTDLRYAFSQPSVDIDMTVERKNDGYVVTLVNNSTAISYLNILKAKDAEGNLVVPAYWSDNFFPLFPGQIKTVTCRTDEMDIHIECDN
;
A
#
# COMPACT_ATOMS: atom_id res chain seq x y z
N MET A 1 23.76 -53.26 16.67
CA MET A 1 24.69 -52.47 17.45
C MET A 1 25.48 -51.56 16.50
N LYS A 2 25.05 -50.35 16.32
CA LYS A 2 25.84 -49.25 15.73
C LYS A 2 25.68 -48.07 16.66
N LYS A 3 26.79 -47.65 17.25
CA LYS A 3 26.85 -46.49 18.16
C LYS A 3 26.83 -45.23 17.32
N THR A 4 25.85 -44.40 17.56
CA THR A 4 25.78 -43.02 17.04
C THR A 4 26.62 -42.15 17.97
N LEU A 5 27.63 -41.50 17.40
CA LEU A 5 28.51 -40.57 18.08
C LEU A 5 27.93 -39.17 17.87
N THR A 6 27.36 -38.61 18.93
CA THR A 6 26.89 -37.22 18.95
C THR A 6 28.09 -36.34 19.22
N ILE A 7 28.49 -35.55 18.23
CA ILE A 7 29.52 -34.52 18.38
C ILE A 7 28.82 -33.24 18.79
N PHE A 8 28.99 -32.81 20.01
CA PHE A 8 28.68 -31.44 20.45
C PHE A 8 29.77 -30.53 19.89
N LEU A 9 29.43 -29.73 18.84
CA LEU A 9 30.21 -28.56 18.49
C LEU A 9 29.76 -27.41 19.40
N SER A 10 30.58 -27.07 20.37
CA SER A 10 30.51 -25.78 21.05
C SER A 10 31.01 -24.71 20.08
N ALA A 11 30.09 -24.02 19.45
CA ALA A 11 30.40 -22.78 18.71
C ALA A 11 30.71 -21.69 19.74
N GLY A 12 32.02 -21.41 19.91
CA GLY A 12 32.47 -20.28 20.69
C GLY A 12 32.03 -19.01 20.00
N LEU A 13 31.25 -18.19 20.70
CA LEU A 13 30.93 -16.82 20.33
C LEU A 13 32.22 -16.02 20.16
N LEU A 14 32.66 -15.81 18.94
CA LEU A 14 33.56 -14.70 18.60
C LEU A 14 32.67 -13.44 18.51
N CYS A 15 32.47 -12.77 19.63
CA CYS A 15 32.08 -11.35 19.61
C CYS A 15 33.16 -10.60 18.85
N ALA A 16 32.87 -10.25 17.59
CA ALA A 16 33.64 -9.28 16.85
C ALA A 16 33.38 -7.90 17.51
N CYS A 17 34.24 -7.52 18.45
CA CYS A 17 34.35 -6.13 18.89
C CYS A 17 34.80 -5.30 17.69
N ALA A 18 33.88 -4.84 16.86
CA ALA A 18 34.12 -3.68 16.03
C ALA A 18 34.31 -2.51 17.00
N GLY A 19 35.51 -1.96 17.06
CA GLY A 19 35.81 -0.80 17.91
C GLY A 19 34.83 0.33 17.59
N ILE A 20 33.98 0.66 18.56
CA ILE A 20 32.98 1.72 18.45
C ILE A 20 33.72 3.02 18.28
N LYS A 21 33.49 3.69 17.15
CA LYS A 21 34.00 5.06 16.91
C LYS A 21 33.19 6.02 17.80
N ALA A 22 33.89 6.99 18.39
CA ALA A 22 33.24 8.12 19.06
C ALA A 22 32.24 8.76 18.09
N GLN A 23 30.97 8.90 18.51
CA GLN A 23 29.93 9.51 17.69
C GLN A 23 30.24 11.00 17.48
N LYS A 24 30.03 11.45 16.23
CA LYS A 24 30.09 12.86 15.88
C LYS A 24 28.76 13.53 16.20
N ALA A 25 28.74 14.84 16.24
CA ALA A 25 27.48 15.59 16.27
C ALA A 25 26.69 15.34 14.97
N GLY A 26 25.41 15.08 15.11
CA GLY A 26 24.52 14.67 14.03
C GLY A 26 24.51 13.17 13.76
N ASP A 27 25.34 12.37 14.43
CA ASP A 27 25.30 10.91 14.25
C ASP A 27 24.05 10.32 14.94
N GLU A 28 23.40 9.41 14.26
CA GLU A 28 22.35 8.56 14.80
C GLU A 28 22.83 7.11 14.86
N LEU A 29 22.71 6.49 16.01
CA LEU A 29 22.96 5.06 16.20
C LEU A 29 21.64 4.33 16.32
N VAL A 30 21.29 3.52 15.31
CA VAL A 30 20.09 2.68 15.34
C VAL A 30 20.34 1.49 16.26
N LEU A 31 19.39 1.24 17.17
CA LEU A 31 19.41 0.13 18.12
C LEU A 31 18.43 -0.93 17.64
N ASP A 32 18.92 -1.84 16.81
CA ASP A 32 18.09 -2.86 16.12
C ASP A 32 18.21 -4.27 16.74
N LYS A 33 19.23 -4.53 17.58
CA LYS A 33 19.49 -5.84 18.17
C LYS A 33 19.16 -5.84 19.65
N TRP A 34 18.22 -6.71 20.01
CA TRP A 34 17.70 -6.81 21.35
C TRP A 34 17.56 -8.26 21.78
N THR A 35 17.40 -8.46 23.07
CA THR A 35 16.88 -9.71 23.64
C THR A 35 15.46 -9.48 24.11
N LEU A 36 14.61 -10.50 24.01
CA LEU A 36 13.23 -10.51 24.45
C LEU A 36 12.99 -11.63 25.46
N SER A 37 12.37 -11.31 26.58
CA SER A 37 11.99 -12.30 27.59
C SER A 37 10.67 -11.95 28.24
N GLN A 38 9.94 -12.97 28.73
CA GLN A 38 8.75 -12.73 29.54
C GLN A 38 9.15 -12.50 30.99
N GLU A 39 8.51 -11.58 31.69
CA GLU A 39 8.75 -11.32 33.10
C GLU A 39 8.60 -12.60 33.94
N GLY A 40 9.64 -12.94 34.71
CA GLY A 40 9.71 -14.16 35.52
C GLY A 40 10.08 -15.43 34.78
N SER A 41 10.39 -15.37 33.49
CA SER A 41 10.88 -16.51 32.69
C SER A 41 12.42 -16.48 32.59
N GLU A 42 13.03 -17.66 32.53
CA GLU A 42 14.46 -17.80 32.20
C GLU A 42 14.69 -17.90 30.69
N GLN A 43 13.62 -17.99 29.88
CA GLN A 43 13.73 -18.07 28.42
C GLN A 43 14.01 -16.68 27.85
N VAL A 44 15.05 -16.59 27.03
CA VAL A 44 15.48 -15.37 26.35
C VAL A 44 15.60 -15.65 24.86
N TYR A 45 15.09 -14.74 24.04
CA TYR A 45 15.13 -14.79 22.58
C TYR A 45 15.99 -13.66 22.05
N GLU A 46 16.83 -13.91 21.06
CA GLU A 46 17.50 -12.85 20.31
C GLU A 46 16.54 -12.32 19.23
N VAL A 47 16.27 -11.03 19.22
CA VAL A 47 15.26 -10.42 18.34
C VAL A 47 15.79 -9.15 17.70
N SER A 48 15.22 -8.80 16.57
CA SER A 48 15.41 -7.49 15.96
C SER A 48 14.21 -6.58 16.25
N VAL A 49 14.45 -5.27 16.37
CA VAL A 49 13.39 -4.27 16.40
C VAL A 49 13.56 -3.29 15.23
N PRO A 50 12.47 -2.75 14.68
CA PRO A 50 11.07 -2.84 15.12
C PRO A 50 10.45 -4.22 14.99
N SER A 51 9.70 -4.64 16.02
CA SER A 51 8.90 -5.87 16.00
C SER A 51 7.80 -5.85 17.05
N THR A 52 6.73 -6.62 16.83
CA THR A 52 5.79 -6.98 17.88
C THR A 52 6.32 -8.18 18.67
N VAL A 53 5.80 -8.40 19.88
CA VAL A 53 6.16 -9.60 20.66
C VAL A 53 5.73 -10.86 19.91
N ALA A 54 4.51 -10.90 19.37
CA ALA A 54 4.02 -12.04 18.61
C ALA A 54 4.84 -12.29 17.35
N GLY A 55 5.23 -11.23 16.62
CA GLY A 55 6.08 -11.33 15.44
C GLY A 55 7.45 -11.90 15.77
N ALA A 56 8.12 -11.36 16.81
CA ALA A 56 9.40 -11.85 17.27
C ALA A 56 9.34 -13.33 17.71
N LEU A 57 8.31 -13.74 18.45
CA LEU A 57 8.12 -15.14 18.87
C LEU A 57 7.81 -16.05 17.67
N SER A 58 7.06 -15.58 16.68
CA SER A 58 6.80 -16.32 15.45
C SER A 58 8.08 -16.59 14.67
N GLU A 59 8.97 -15.61 14.53
CA GLU A 59 10.28 -15.78 13.89
C GLU A 59 11.19 -16.75 14.61
N GLN A 60 11.05 -16.88 15.94
CA GLN A 60 11.75 -17.86 16.76
C GLN A 60 11.10 -19.25 16.75
N GLY A 61 10.04 -19.47 15.97
CA GLY A 61 9.34 -20.75 15.83
C GLY A 61 8.53 -21.17 17.07
N VAL A 62 8.21 -20.25 17.99
CA VAL A 62 7.49 -20.55 19.24
C VAL A 62 6.10 -21.13 18.96
N PHE A 63 5.46 -20.72 17.87
CA PHE A 63 4.11 -21.16 17.49
C PHE A 63 4.11 -22.29 16.45
N GLY A 64 5.29 -22.83 16.08
CA GLY A 64 5.44 -23.83 15.01
C GLY A 64 5.55 -23.21 13.62
N GLU A 65 5.86 -24.06 12.63
CA GLU A 65 6.10 -23.62 11.25
C GLU A 65 4.79 -23.28 10.50
N ASN A 66 3.67 -23.87 10.91
CA ASN A 66 2.36 -23.80 10.25
C ASN A 66 1.38 -22.86 10.97
N LEU A 67 1.89 -21.82 11.61
CA LEU A 67 1.05 -20.90 12.39
C LEU A 67 -0.13 -20.31 11.61
N LEU A 68 0.08 -20.02 10.31
CA LEU A 68 -0.91 -19.37 9.46
C LEU A 68 -1.76 -20.35 8.65
N ASP A 69 -1.64 -21.67 8.89
CA ASP A 69 -2.40 -22.71 8.20
C ASP A 69 -3.68 -23.01 8.96
N GLY A 70 -4.82 -23.03 8.29
CA GLY A 70 -6.12 -23.38 8.87
C GLY A 70 -6.43 -22.59 10.16
N ASP A 71 -6.77 -23.33 11.24
CA ASP A 71 -7.15 -22.75 12.53
C ASP A 71 -5.98 -22.44 13.48
N ASN A 72 -4.73 -22.78 13.12
CA ASN A 72 -3.58 -22.69 14.03
C ASN A 72 -3.37 -21.29 14.63
N TYR A 73 -3.61 -20.23 13.85
CA TYR A 73 -3.52 -18.87 14.33
C TYR A 73 -4.55 -18.56 15.43
N PHE A 74 -5.76 -19.08 15.29
CA PHE A 74 -6.86 -18.84 16.22
C PHE A 74 -6.73 -19.67 17.50
N ASP A 75 -6.02 -20.80 17.44
CA ASP A 75 -5.78 -21.72 18.55
C ASP A 75 -4.63 -21.30 19.47
N VAL A 76 -3.87 -20.24 19.14
CA VAL A 76 -2.78 -19.74 19.99
C VAL A 76 -3.31 -19.27 21.34
N ASP A 77 -2.67 -19.77 22.43
CA ASP A 77 -2.95 -19.28 23.78
C ASP A 77 -2.50 -17.82 23.96
N LYS A 78 -3.46 -16.92 23.85
CA LYS A 78 -3.20 -15.46 23.95
C LYS A 78 -2.87 -15.01 25.38
N SER A 79 -3.02 -15.87 26.41
CA SER A 79 -2.74 -15.51 27.81
C SER A 79 -1.26 -15.20 28.06
N ILE A 80 -0.36 -15.68 27.21
CA ILE A 80 1.07 -15.33 27.28
C ILE A 80 1.31 -13.83 27.06
N PHE A 81 0.43 -13.16 26.34
CA PHE A 81 0.51 -11.73 26.07
C PHE A 81 -0.12 -10.87 27.16
N ASP A 82 -0.75 -11.47 28.18
CA ASP A 82 -1.22 -10.76 29.38
C ASP A 82 -0.09 -10.43 30.37
N LYS A 83 1.10 -10.92 30.09
CA LYS A 83 2.30 -10.69 30.88
C LYS A 83 3.11 -9.50 30.36
N THR A 84 3.96 -8.96 31.24
CA THR A 84 4.98 -8.01 30.83
C THR A 84 6.05 -8.73 29.99
N TRP A 85 6.39 -8.14 28.84
CA TRP A 85 7.52 -8.56 28.04
C TRP A 85 8.64 -7.54 28.11
N ILE A 86 9.88 -8.01 28.15
CA ILE A 86 11.08 -7.22 28.44
C ILE A 86 12.00 -7.29 27.22
N TYR A 87 12.17 -6.17 26.56
CA TYR A 87 13.22 -5.96 25.55
C TYR A 87 14.46 -5.43 26.27
N LYS A 88 15.65 -5.95 25.94
CA LYS A 88 16.90 -5.45 26.52
C LYS A 88 18.00 -5.43 25.47
N THR A 89 18.78 -4.35 25.45
CA THR A 89 19.99 -4.24 24.63
C THR A 89 21.12 -3.65 25.44
N ASP A 90 22.34 -4.12 25.18
CA ASP A 90 23.57 -3.58 25.75
C ASP A 90 24.31 -2.73 24.72
N LEU A 91 24.85 -1.60 25.15
CA LEU A 91 25.50 -0.63 24.30
C LEU A 91 26.86 -0.22 24.87
N ASP A 92 27.92 -0.46 24.11
CA ASP A 92 29.24 0.11 24.37
C ASP A 92 29.35 1.46 23.64
N LEU A 93 29.69 2.55 24.37
CA LEU A 93 29.71 3.91 23.83
C LEU A 93 30.94 4.69 24.35
N ASP A 94 31.66 5.33 23.46
CA ASP A 94 32.68 6.29 23.83
C ASP A 94 32.01 7.68 24.03
N VAL A 95 31.52 7.93 25.24
CA VAL A 95 30.90 9.21 25.63
C VAL A 95 31.88 10.34 25.48
N VAL A 96 31.51 11.40 24.78
CA VAL A 96 32.32 12.57 24.49
C VAL A 96 31.83 13.76 25.37
N GLU A 97 32.73 14.37 26.13
CA GLU A 97 32.43 15.55 26.94
C GLU A 97 31.90 16.70 26.07
N GLY A 98 30.83 17.37 26.54
CA GLY A 98 30.15 18.44 25.79
C GLY A 98 29.25 17.98 24.66
N ARG A 99 28.94 16.70 24.57
CA ARG A 99 27.87 16.13 23.71
C ARG A 99 26.64 15.83 24.53
N HIS A 100 25.48 15.95 23.86
CA HIS A 100 24.17 15.55 24.37
C HIS A 100 23.71 14.29 23.64
N TYR A 101 23.06 13.42 24.36
CA TYR A 101 22.59 12.14 23.86
C TYR A 101 21.10 11.98 24.14
N ASP A 102 20.29 11.95 23.05
CA ASP A 102 18.86 11.73 23.13
C ASP A 102 18.52 10.31 22.72
N LEU A 103 17.90 9.54 23.61
CA LEU A 103 17.33 8.24 23.31
C LEU A 103 15.92 8.43 22.75
N ILE A 104 15.70 8.01 21.49
CA ILE A 104 14.49 8.29 20.73
C ILE A 104 13.79 6.99 20.36
N PHE A 105 12.51 6.87 20.74
CA PHE A 105 11.58 5.85 20.31
C PHE A 105 10.54 6.48 19.39
N ASN A 106 10.45 6.03 18.14
CA ASN A 106 9.43 6.54 17.22
C ASN A 106 8.04 5.93 17.50
N GLY A 107 7.99 4.69 18.02
CA GLY A 107 6.74 4.03 18.39
C GLY A 107 6.94 2.89 19.38
N LEU A 108 6.17 2.93 20.43
CA LEU A 108 6.02 1.86 21.42
C LEU A 108 4.54 1.50 21.50
N ASN A 109 4.19 0.23 21.62
CA ASN A 109 2.81 -0.22 21.75
C ASN A 109 2.68 -1.26 22.86
N TYR A 110 1.95 -1.05 23.92
CA TYR A 110 1.11 0.10 24.21
C TYR A 110 1.59 0.84 25.46
N TYR A 111 1.75 0.13 26.64
CA TYR A 111 2.28 0.66 27.90
C TYR A 111 3.75 0.28 28.03
N ALA A 112 4.62 1.23 28.30
CA ALA A 112 6.04 0.97 28.42
C ALA A 112 6.68 1.63 29.65
N ASP A 113 7.51 0.85 30.38
CA ASP A 113 8.47 1.38 31.34
C ASP A 113 9.86 1.29 30.72
N ILE A 114 10.64 2.39 30.75
CA ILE A 114 11.94 2.49 30.09
C ILE A 114 13.02 2.73 31.13
N PHE A 115 14.10 1.94 31.04
CA PHE A 115 15.24 2.04 31.94
C PHE A 115 16.54 2.22 31.15
N VAL A 116 17.43 3.05 31.66
CA VAL A 116 18.81 3.21 31.19
C VAL A 116 19.73 2.99 32.37
N ASN A 117 20.63 2.01 32.30
CA ASN A 117 21.54 1.64 33.39
C ASN A 117 20.80 1.47 34.73
N ASP A 118 19.70 0.70 34.73
CA ASP A 118 18.82 0.42 35.87
C ASP A 118 18.05 1.65 36.41
N VAL A 119 18.19 2.82 35.79
CA VAL A 119 17.43 4.03 36.16
C VAL A 119 16.14 4.09 35.32
N CYS A 120 14.98 4.10 35.97
CA CYS A 120 13.70 4.31 35.28
C CYS A 120 13.61 5.77 34.80
N ILE A 121 13.64 5.97 33.49
CA ILE A 121 13.54 7.28 32.84
C ILE A 121 12.12 7.62 32.41
N ALA A 122 11.27 6.59 32.25
CA ALA A 122 9.87 6.74 31.87
C ALA A 122 9.04 5.60 32.43
N SER A 123 7.88 5.92 32.98
CA SER A 123 6.93 4.96 33.55
C SER A 123 5.70 4.82 32.65
N SER A 124 5.12 3.63 32.59
CA SER A 124 3.90 3.30 31.87
C SER A 124 2.66 4.09 32.32
N ASP A 125 2.72 4.77 33.48
CA ASP A 125 1.68 5.72 33.89
C ASP A 125 1.59 6.96 32.97
N THR A 126 2.69 7.30 32.32
CA THR A 126 2.80 8.44 31.41
C THR A 126 3.26 8.05 29.99
N THR A 127 3.82 6.82 29.85
CA THR A 127 4.32 6.28 28.60
C THR A 127 3.39 5.22 28.07
N TYR A 128 2.34 5.67 27.38
CA TYR A 128 1.34 4.84 26.72
C TYR A 128 0.94 5.46 25.37
N GLY A 129 0.26 4.67 24.56
CA GLY A 129 -0.10 5.03 23.21
C GLY A 129 0.95 4.52 22.20
N VAL A 130 0.67 4.66 20.90
CA VAL A 130 1.45 4.00 19.86
C VAL A 130 2.21 4.96 18.95
N PHE A 131 1.54 5.93 18.35
CA PHE A 131 2.12 6.81 17.33
C PHE A 131 2.73 8.09 17.93
N ILE A 132 3.51 7.94 18.99
CA ILE A 132 4.13 9.08 19.69
C ILE A 132 5.63 8.92 19.67
N LYS A 133 6.32 9.85 19.05
CA LYS A 133 7.77 10.01 19.20
C LYS A 133 8.09 10.38 20.65
N ARG A 134 8.92 9.57 21.29
CA ARG A 134 9.38 9.78 22.66
C ARG A 134 10.87 10.01 22.64
N GLU A 135 11.30 11.07 23.27
CA GLU A 135 12.67 11.51 23.29
C GLU A 135 13.10 11.82 24.73
N TYR A 136 14.22 11.24 25.13
CA TYR A 136 14.73 11.33 26.49
C TYR A 136 16.20 11.74 26.45
N ASP A 137 16.55 12.85 27.09
CA ASP A 137 17.94 13.18 27.34
C ASP A 137 18.53 12.20 28.36
N VAL A 138 19.50 11.41 27.90
CA VAL A 138 20.16 10.36 28.70
C VAL A 138 21.64 10.68 28.94
N THR A 139 22.07 11.87 28.62
CA THR A 139 23.48 12.33 28.66
C THR A 139 24.17 11.98 29.98
N GLU A 140 23.56 12.34 31.12
CA GLU A 140 24.10 12.09 32.43
C GLU A 140 24.07 10.63 32.90
N LEU A 141 23.31 9.79 32.19
CA LEU A 141 23.16 8.38 32.55
C LEU A 141 24.13 7.47 31.80
N LEU A 142 24.69 7.97 30.68
CA LEU A 142 25.52 7.14 29.82
C LEU A 142 26.96 7.05 30.30
N GLY A 143 27.51 5.83 30.19
CA GLY A 143 28.92 5.54 30.43
C GLY A 143 29.52 4.76 29.27
N LYS A 144 30.67 4.13 29.50
CA LYS A 144 31.32 3.31 28.48
C LYS A 144 30.51 2.02 28.14
N LYS A 145 29.84 1.47 29.16
CA LYS A 145 28.94 0.31 28.98
C LYS A 145 27.57 0.68 29.48
N ASN A 146 26.57 0.46 28.68
CA ASN A 146 25.21 0.86 28.97
C ASN A 146 24.27 -0.30 28.71
N SER A 147 23.15 -0.30 29.42
CA SER A 147 22.05 -1.21 29.24
C SER A 147 20.76 -0.41 29.10
N ILE A 148 19.97 -0.73 28.08
CA ILE A 148 18.65 -0.15 27.86
C ILE A 148 17.63 -1.27 27.98
N GLU A 149 16.60 -1.09 28.82
CA GLU A 149 15.54 -2.05 29.03
C GLU A 149 14.18 -1.37 28.83
N VAL A 150 13.29 -2.04 28.08
CA VAL A 150 11.91 -1.58 27.81
C VAL A 150 10.96 -2.71 28.21
N ARG A 151 10.11 -2.45 29.18
CA ARG A 151 9.07 -3.36 29.64
C ARG A 151 7.76 -2.98 29.03
N VAL A 152 7.19 -3.84 28.17
CA VAL A 152 5.95 -3.56 27.46
C VAL A 152 4.79 -4.39 27.96
N ARG A 153 3.59 -3.80 27.92
CA ARG A 153 2.32 -4.47 28.18
C ARG A 153 1.33 -4.09 27.10
N ARG A 154 0.49 -5.05 26.70
CA ARG A 154 -0.47 -4.87 25.62
C ARG A 154 -1.57 -3.86 25.92
N ALA A 155 -2.14 -3.30 24.87
CA ALA A 155 -3.34 -2.46 24.91
C ALA A 155 -4.52 -3.22 25.53
N GLN A 156 -5.38 -2.47 26.21
CA GLN A 156 -6.62 -2.96 26.83
C GLN A 156 -7.83 -2.42 26.06
N PRO A 157 -9.01 -3.04 26.18
CA PRO A 157 -10.23 -2.45 25.62
C PRO A 157 -10.44 -1.02 26.10
N GLY A 158 -10.61 -0.09 25.16
CA GLY A 158 -10.66 1.34 25.41
C GLY A 158 -9.37 2.10 25.09
N ASP A 159 -8.30 1.41 24.77
CA ASP A 159 -7.03 2.02 24.34
C ASP A 159 -7.02 2.22 22.83
N LEU A 160 -6.47 3.36 22.38
CA LEU A 160 -6.26 3.63 20.95
C LEU A 160 -4.92 3.05 20.52
N ASN A 161 -4.88 1.74 20.28
CA ASN A 161 -3.66 1.04 19.87
C ASN A 161 -3.46 1.06 18.36
N ILE A 162 -2.40 0.38 17.87
CA ILE A 162 -2.26 0.06 16.44
C ILE A 162 -3.55 -0.65 16.00
N GLY A 163 -4.19 -0.09 14.98
CA GLY A 163 -5.29 -0.76 14.35
C GLY A 163 -4.84 -1.98 13.53
N PHE A 164 -5.76 -2.54 12.82
CA PHE A 164 -5.58 -3.57 11.79
C PHE A 164 -6.73 -3.38 10.80
N VAL A 165 -6.60 -3.85 9.59
CA VAL A 165 -7.75 -3.85 8.69
C VAL A 165 -8.81 -4.78 9.29
N ASP A 166 -9.99 -4.27 9.56
CA ASP A 166 -11.04 -4.92 10.34
C ASP A 166 -11.61 -6.21 9.72
N TRP A 167 -11.27 -6.47 8.48
CA TRP A 167 -11.57 -7.73 7.77
C TRP A 167 -10.54 -8.84 8.00
N ASN A 168 -9.38 -8.51 8.55
CA ASN A 168 -8.32 -9.46 8.88
C ASN A 168 -8.47 -9.97 10.32
N PRO A 169 -7.84 -11.09 10.68
CA PRO A 169 -7.75 -11.53 12.06
C PRO A 169 -7.14 -10.45 12.96
N ARG A 170 -7.62 -10.36 14.19
CA ARG A 170 -7.04 -9.47 15.19
C ARG A 170 -5.63 -9.95 15.58
N PRO A 171 -4.62 -9.06 15.66
CA PRO A 171 -3.28 -9.43 16.09
C PRO A 171 -3.27 -10.15 17.45
N LEU A 172 -2.47 -11.22 17.58
CA LEU A 172 -2.46 -12.09 18.76
C LEU A 172 -2.17 -11.33 20.07
N ASP A 173 -1.26 -10.37 19.99
CA ASP A 173 -0.72 -9.58 21.11
C ASP A 173 -1.18 -8.13 21.10
N GLU A 174 -2.19 -7.76 20.30
CA GLU A 174 -2.59 -6.37 20.06
C GLU A 174 -1.44 -5.54 19.50
N SER A 175 -0.58 -6.14 18.69
CA SER A 175 0.64 -5.55 18.14
C SER A 175 1.60 -4.96 19.20
N MET A 176 1.64 -5.57 20.39
CA MET A 176 2.47 -5.13 21.50
C MET A 176 3.96 -5.21 21.16
N GLY A 177 4.72 -4.15 21.45
CA GLY A 177 6.18 -4.20 21.27
C GLY A 177 6.85 -2.85 21.05
N ILE A 178 8.09 -2.90 20.59
CA ILE A 178 8.83 -1.77 20.02
C ILE A 178 8.52 -1.75 18.52
N THR A 179 7.50 -1.02 18.12
CA THR A 179 6.87 -1.15 16.81
C THR A 179 7.48 -0.25 15.73
N GLN A 180 8.31 0.71 16.16
CA GLN A 180 9.06 1.59 15.25
C GLN A 180 10.51 1.75 15.71
N THR A 181 11.34 2.37 14.88
CA THR A 181 12.78 2.51 15.08
C THR A 181 13.14 3.13 16.42
N VAL A 182 14.19 2.58 17.05
CA VAL A 182 14.85 3.13 18.24
C VAL A 182 16.24 3.61 17.83
N ARG A 183 16.63 4.82 18.28
CA ARG A 183 17.94 5.39 17.99
C ARG A 183 18.48 6.23 19.14
N LEU A 184 19.79 6.29 19.21
CA LEU A 184 20.52 7.24 20.05
C LEU A 184 21.06 8.34 19.14
N HIS A 185 20.55 9.56 19.31
CA HIS A 185 20.98 10.74 18.58
C HIS A 185 22.03 11.50 19.38
N THR A 186 23.09 11.96 18.72
CA THR A 186 24.20 12.70 19.35
C THR A 186 24.24 14.12 18.80
N SER A 187 24.15 15.13 19.68
CA SER A 187 24.26 16.53 19.30
C SER A 187 25.30 17.29 20.16
N GLY A 188 25.61 18.51 19.78
CA GLY A 188 26.33 19.49 20.62
C GLY A 188 25.32 20.38 21.36
N PRO A 189 25.75 21.67 21.65
CA PRO A 189 24.92 22.62 22.38
C PRO A 189 23.56 22.92 21.77
N VAL A 190 23.41 22.79 20.44
CA VAL A 190 22.16 23.01 19.72
C VAL A 190 21.83 21.77 18.93
N ALA A 191 20.64 21.21 19.13
CA ALA A 191 20.09 20.06 18.40
C ALA A 191 19.07 20.50 17.33
N ILE A 192 19.03 19.78 16.20
CA ILE A 192 17.98 19.89 15.18
C ILE A 192 16.90 18.86 15.49
N LYS A 193 15.73 19.31 15.86
CA LYS A 193 14.61 18.43 16.22
C LYS A 193 13.78 18.04 15.00
N ASP A 194 13.61 18.99 14.07
CA ASP A 194 12.86 18.79 12.85
C ASP A 194 13.31 19.75 11.74
N VAL A 195 13.12 19.32 10.49
CA VAL A 195 13.33 20.15 9.29
C VAL A 195 12.16 19.89 8.35
N TYR A 196 11.42 20.91 8.03
CA TYR A 196 10.29 20.86 7.11
C TYR A 196 10.53 21.73 5.88
N VAL A 197 10.38 21.15 4.69
CA VAL A 197 10.55 21.84 3.41
C VAL A 197 9.19 22.01 2.73
N ILE A 198 8.81 23.26 2.47
CA ILE A 198 7.55 23.62 1.83
C ILE A 198 7.86 24.25 0.48
N PRO A 199 7.65 23.52 -0.65
CA PRO A 199 7.84 24.07 -1.98
C PRO A 199 6.62 24.89 -2.43
N ASP A 200 6.87 26.07 -2.99
CA ASP A 200 5.88 26.85 -3.76
C ASP A 200 6.29 26.90 -5.23
N LEU A 201 5.72 25.99 -6.01
CA LEU A 201 6.00 25.82 -7.43
C LEU A 201 5.08 26.73 -8.26
N ASN A 202 5.65 27.49 -9.18
CA ASN A 202 4.90 28.19 -10.21
C ASN A 202 4.29 27.18 -11.21
N VAL A 203 3.02 26.81 -10.99
CA VAL A 203 2.34 25.76 -11.80
C VAL A 203 1.97 26.18 -13.21
N GLU A 204 1.98 27.50 -13.54
CA GLU A 204 1.68 27.97 -14.88
C GLU A 204 2.87 27.76 -15.82
N THR A 205 4.08 27.93 -15.30
CA THR A 205 5.32 27.88 -16.11
C THR A 205 6.18 26.67 -15.80
N LEU A 206 6.14 26.15 -14.57
CA LEU A 206 7.05 25.15 -13.98
C LEU A 206 8.53 25.59 -14.01
N ALA A 207 8.79 26.89 -14.19
CA ALA A 207 10.13 27.41 -14.46
C ALA A 207 10.81 27.96 -13.19
N GLU A 208 10.11 28.06 -12.07
CA GLU A 208 10.64 28.56 -10.82
C GLU A 208 9.90 27.97 -9.62
N ALA A 209 10.60 27.83 -8.51
CA ALA A 209 10.04 27.43 -7.22
C ALA A 209 10.76 28.15 -6.10
N ASP A 210 10.01 28.60 -5.10
CA ASP A 210 10.54 29.09 -3.83
C ASP A 210 10.32 28.03 -2.76
N LEU A 211 11.33 27.86 -1.90
CA LEU A 211 11.27 26.95 -0.75
C LEU A 211 11.15 27.75 0.55
N GLU A 212 10.19 27.41 1.39
CA GLU A 212 10.20 27.78 2.79
C GLU A 212 10.75 26.59 3.58
N VAL A 213 11.80 26.80 4.36
CA VAL A 213 12.41 25.77 5.22
C VAL A 213 12.20 26.16 6.67
N ARG A 214 11.52 25.31 7.43
CA ARG A 214 11.34 25.46 8.86
C ARG A 214 12.28 24.50 9.58
N VAL A 215 13.17 25.06 10.42
CA VAL A 215 14.12 24.29 11.22
C VAL A 215 13.75 24.44 12.69
N THR A 216 13.37 23.34 13.33
CA THR A 216 13.11 23.31 14.78
C THR A 216 14.43 23.05 15.49
N LEU A 217 14.89 24.01 16.27
CA LEU A 217 16.14 23.96 17.03
C LEU A 217 15.86 23.93 18.53
N ARG A 218 16.66 23.18 19.28
CA ARG A 218 16.69 23.16 20.74
C ARG A 218 18.07 23.50 21.23
N ASN A 219 18.15 24.52 22.10
CA ASN A 219 19.36 24.80 22.90
C ASN A 219 19.39 23.85 24.09
N ASN A 220 20.36 22.95 24.12
CA ASN A 220 20.54 21.96 25.18
C ASN A 220 21.22 22.57 26.44
N GLU A 221 21.73 23.82 26.36
CA GLU A 221 22.47 24.46 27.41
C GLU A 221 21.59 25.35 28.31
N SER A 222 21.99 25.47 29.54
CA SER A 222 21.35 26.37 30.53
C SER A 222 21.71 27.84 30.38
N TYR A 223 22.39 28.23 29.29
CA TYR A 223 22.77 29.58 28.92
C TYR A 223 22.47 29.86 27.45
N PRO A 224 22.35 31.14 27.03
CA PRO A 224 22.11 31.48 25.64
C PRO A 224 23.27 31.03 24.74
N VAL A 225 22.91 30.50 23.54
CA VAL A 225 23.87 30.03 22.52
C VAL A 225 23.68 30.82 21.24
N HIS A 226 24.78 31.35 20.68
CA HIS A 226 24.83 31.87 19.32
C HIS A 226 25.20 30.71 18.38
N ALA A 227 24.42 30.51 17.37
CA ALA A 227 24.61 29.44 16.38
C ALA A 227 24.41 29.94 14.96
N GLU A 228 24.81 29.15 13.99
CA GLU A 228 24.62 29.38 12.57
C GLU A 228 23.92 28.18 11.93
N ILE A 229 22.84 28.41 11.24
CA ILE A 229 22.21 27.41 10.39
C ILE A 229 22.90 27.44 9.02
N VAL A 230 23.42 26.33 8.58
CA VAL A 230 24.06 26.16 7.25
C VAL A 230 23.16 25.28 6.40
N LEU A 231 22.66 25.82 5.28
CA LEU A 231 21.77 25.14 4.37
C LEU A 231 22.48 24.86 3.04
N GLY A 232 22.46 23.61 2.59
CA GLY A 232 22.96 23.20 1.30
C GLY A 232 21.96 22.29 0.57
N ILE A 233 21.53 22.67 -0.65
CA ILE A 233 20.67 21.84 -1.48
C ILE A 233 21.57 21.07 -2.45
N GLN A 234 21.53 19.74 -2.37
CA GLN A 234 22.41 18.83 -3.11
C GLN A 234 23.89 19.24 -2.93
N ASN A 235 24.66 19.37 -3.99
CA ASN A 235 26.06 19.82 -3.95
C ASN A 235 26.20 21.31 -4.37
N GLY A 236 25.12 22.10 -4.22
CA GLY A 236 25.07 23.50 -4.59
C GLY A 236 25.74 24.42 -3.56
N GLU A 237 25.60 25.72 -3.77
CA GLU A 237 26.09 26.73 -2.82
C GLU A 237 25.37 26.62 -1.48
N THR A 238 26.10 26.88 -0.39
CA THR A 238 25.55 26.89 0.96
C THR A 238 25.23 28.31 1.41
N CYS A 239 24.10 28.50 2.09
CA CYS A 239 23.75 29.72 2.79
C CYS A 239 23.97 29.54 4.29
N ILE A 240 24.37 30.63 4.95
CA ILE A 240 24.60 30.66 6.40
C ILE A 240 23.71 31.73 7.01
N VAL A 241 22.90 31.31 8.00
CA VAL A 241 21.96 32.20 8.69
C VAL A 241 22.25 32.16 10.20
N PRO A 242 22.59 33.28 10.82
CA PRO A 242 22.85 33.34 12.27
C PRO A 242 21.54 33.21 13.03
N VAL A 243 21.59 32.55 14.17
CA VAL A 243 20.47 32.39 15.12
C VAL A 243 20.97 32.55 16.56
N GLU A 244 20.14 33.13 17.39
CA GLU A 244 20.38 33.23 18.82
C GLU A 244 19.29 32.49 19.57
N LEU A 245 19.66 31.60 20.47
CA LEU A 245 18.78 30.76 21.24
C LEU A 245 18.96 31.06 22.73
N ALA A 246 17.87 31.37 23.44
CA ALA A 246 17.90 31.49 24.89
C ALA A 246 18.20 30.14 25.57
N ALA A 247 18.51 30.16 26.85
CA ALA A 247 18.76 28.94 27.62
C ALA A 247 17.58 27.96 27.57
N ASN A 248 17.83 26.70 27.21
CA ASN A 248 16.84 25.64 27.08
C ASN A 248 15.68 25.96 26.11
N GLU A 249 15.86 26.87 25.18
CA GLU A 249 14.84 27.27 24.22
C GLU A 249 14.69 26.22 23.14
N GLU A 250 13.43 25.90 22.83
CA GLU A 250 13.06 25.22 21.58
C GLU A 250 12.26 26.17 20.70
N THR A 251 12.68 26.38 19.47
CA THR A 251 12.09 27.37 18.57
C THR A 251 12.12 26.90 17.12
N ILE A 252 11.18 27.41 16.30
CA ILE A 252 11.12 27.16 14.86
C ILE A 252 11.71 28.39 14.16
N VAL A 253 12.78 28.19 13.40
CA VAL A 253 13.38 29.20 12.54
C VAL A 253 12.86 28.98 11.12
N THR A 254 12.15 29.97 10.59
CA THR A 254 11.62 29.94 9.20
C THR A 254 12.57 30.66 8.28
N LEU A 255 13.02 30.00 7.23
CA LEU A 255 13.94 30.49 6.22
C LEU A 255 13.26 30.48 4.85
N THR A 256 13.37 31.61 4.14
CA THR A 256 12.83 31.82 2.79
C THR A 256 13.95 32.31 1.87
N PRO A 257 13.75 32.52 0.58
CA PRO A 257 14.75 33.09 -0.31
C PRO A 257 15.32 34.44 0.15
N ASP A 258 14.57 35.21 0.96
CA ASP A 258 15.04 36.47 1.52
C ASP A 258 16.19 36.30 2.54
N GLN A 259 16.21 35.18 3.29
CA GLN A 259 17.27 34.86 4.25
C GLN A 259 18.33 33.95 3.66
N ALA A 260 17.95 33.09 2.70
CA ALA A 260 18.83 32.10 2.10
C ALA A 260 18.54 32.00 0.58
N ALA A 261 19.33 32.70 -0.22
CA ALA A 261 19.09 32.86 -1.66
C ALA A 261 19.04 31.53 -2.44
N ASN A 262 19.68 30.47 -1.94
CA ASN A 262 19.67 29.14 -2.53
C ASN A 262 18.31 28.41 -2.36
N LEU A 263 17.36 29.00 -1.64
CA LEU A 263 15.98 28.50 -1.53
C LEU A 263 15.09 28.96 -2.71
N HIS A 264 15.58 29.84 -3.60
CA HIS A 264 14.98 30.11 -4.88
C HIS A 264 15.62 29.22 -5.94
N ILE A 265 14.79 28.48 -6.69
CA ILE A 265 15.27 27.50 -7.68
C ILE A 265 14.69 27.83 -9.05
N ASP A 266 15.57 28.24 -9.97
CA ASP A 266 15.25 28.41 -11.37
C ASP A 266 15.22 27.05 -12.08
N ASN A 267 14.19 26.81 -12.92
CA ASN A 267 13.99 25.60 -13.69
C ASN A 267 14.12 24.32 -12.83
N PRO A 268 13.28 24.21 -11.78
CA PRO A 268 13.34 23.07 -10.86
C PRO A 268 13.08 21.74 -11.57
N ARG A 269 13.72 20.70 -11.11
CA ARG A 269 13.32 19.32 -11.43
C ARG A 269 12.04 19.04 -10.63
N VAL A 270 10.90 19.00 -11.32
CA VAL A 270 9.59 18.86 -10.70
C VAL A 270 9.27 17.39 -10.42
N TRP A 271 8.81 17.10 -9.21
CA TRP A 271 8.34 15.76 -8.85
C TRP A 271 6.97 15.49 -9.48
N TRP A 272 6.85 14.36 -10.17
CA TRP A 272 5.62 13.88 -10.76
C TRP A 272 5.35 12.43 -10.35
N SER A 273 4.08 12.02 -10.34
CA SER A 273 3.76 10.60 -10.39
C SER A 273 4.32 9.99 -11.68
N TYR A 274 4.75 8.73 -11.61
CA TYR A 274 5.48 8.07 -12.71
C TYR A 274 4.70 8.04 -14.04
N ASP A 275 3.36 8.04 -13.98
CA ASP A 275 2.46 8.04 -15.13
C ASP A 275 2.38 9.41 -15.82
N LEU A 276 2.78 10.49 -15.15
CA LEU A 276 2.76 11.86 -15.68
C LEU A 276 4.15 12.46 -15.92
N GLY A 277 5.19 11.91 -15.30
CA GLY A 277 6.55 12.43 -15.44
C GLY A 277 7.58 11.65 -14.64
N SER A 278 8.66 12.33 -14.25
CA SER A 278 9.72 11.75 -13.41
C SER A 278 9.53 12.14 -11.96
N PRO A 279 9.72 11.20 -11.00
CA PRO A 279 9.66 11.50 -9.58
C PRO A 279 10.99 12.10 -9.09
N GLU A 280 11.26 13.34 -9.45
CA GLU A 280 12.53 14.00 -9.15
C GLU A 280 12.61 14.43 -7.70
N LEU A 281 13.68 14.03 -7.02
CA LEU A 281 13.93 14.33 -5.62
C LEU A 281 15.17 15.23 -5.45
N TYR A 282 15.18 15.97 -4.35
CA TYR A 282 16.27 16.81 -3.88
C TYR A 282 16.66 16.40 -2.48
N ASP A 283 17.94 16.59 -2.14
CA ASP A 283 18.47 16.44 -0.80
C ASP A 283 18.83 17.83 -0.25
N LEU A 284 18.32 18.16 0.92
CA LEU A 284 18.67 19.32 1.71
C LEU A 284 19.52 18.87 2.90
N ASN A 285 20.76 19.34 2.97
CA ASN A 285 21.59 19.20 4.16
C ASN A 285 21.43 20.44 5.04
N VAL A 286 21.07 20.24 6.30
CA VAL A 286 20.96 21.28 7.31
C VAL A 286 21.97 20.97 8.40
N GLN A 287 22.87 21.90 8.66
CA GLN A 287 23.78 21.84 9.81
C GLN A 287 23.51 23.01 10.72
N VAL A 288 23.66 22.80 12.01
CA VAL A 288 23.78 23.89 12.99
C VAL A 288 25.18 23.90 13.57
N LYS A 289 25.83 25.08 13.58
CA LYS A 289 27.16 25.27 14.11
C LYS A 289 27.13 26.19 15.33
N SER A 290 27.93 25.86 16.34
CA SER A 290 28.23 26.73 17.46
C SER A 290 29.72 27.08 17.40
N GLY A 291 30.04 28.31 17.00
CA GLY A 291 31.39 28.68 16.59
C GLY A 291 31.81 27.90 15.32
N ASP A 292 33.02 27.36 15.35
CA ASP A 292 33.56 26.57 14.20
C ASP A 292 33.18 25.08 14.24
N VAL A 293 32.40 24.65 15.23
CA VAL A 293 32.09 23.24 15.46
C VAL A 293 30.65 22.94 15.04
N VAL A 294 30.47 21.86 14.26
CA VAL A 294 29.14 21.34 13.96
C VAL A 294 28.52 20.84 15.27
N SER A 295 27.38 21.41 15.61
CA SER A 295 26.58 21.04 16.78
C SER A 295 25.58 19.92 16.44
N ASP A 296 25.00 19.97 15.25
CA ASP A 296 24.09 18.94 14.75
C ASP A 296 23.99 19.01 13.24
N SER A 297 23.51 17.93 12.60
CA SER A 297 23.24 17.89 11.16
C SER A 297 22.07 16.97 10.85
N LYS A 298 21.28 17.33 9.85
CA LYS A 298 20.16 16.53 9.35
C LYS A 298 20.08 16.64 7.84
N ASP A 299 19.94 15.48 7.18
CA ASP A 299 19.64 15.38 5.77
C ASP A 299 18.14 15.13 5.57
N VAL A 300 17.54 15.82 4.61
CA VAL A 300 16.13 15.71 4.28
C VAL A 300 15.96 15.56 2.78
N THR A 301 15.32 14.49 2.36
CA THR A 301 14.90 14.30 0.96
C THR A 301 13.51 14.90 0.76
N PHE A 302 13.29 15.63 -0.33
CA PHE A 302 12.02 16.28 -0.65
C PHE A 302 11.79 16.35 -2.15
N GLY A 303 10.55 16.60 -2.58
CA GLY A 303 10.20 16.84 -3.97
C GLY A 303 9.54 18.19 -4.18
N ILE A 304 9.88 18.86 -5.27
CA ILE A 304 9.24 20.12 -5.67
C ILE A 304 7.99 19.80 -6.48
N ARG A 305 6.83 20.06 -5.87
CA ARG A 305 5.53 19.85 -6.51
C ARG A 305 4.43 20.66 -5.84
N LYS A 306 3.30 20.82 -6.50
CA LYS A 306 2.07 21.37 -5.91
C LYS A 306 0.94 20.36 -6.01
N ILE A 307 0.31 20.05 -4.88
CA ILE A 307 -0.86 19.17 -4.80
C ILE A 307 -2.04 19.97 -4.28
N GLU A 308 -3.17 19.88 -4.96
CA GLU A 308 -4.39 20.58 -4.62
C GLU A 308 -5.59 19.64 -4.79
N SER A 309 -6.70 19.94 -4.14
CA SER A 309 -7.97 19.30 -4.42
C SER A 309 -9.12 20.28 -4.36
N ARG A 310 -10.17 19.98 -5.14
CA ARG A 310 -11.42 20.75 -5.16
C ARG A 310 -12.61 19.80 -5.28
N LEU A 311 -13.79 20.28 -4.92
CA LEU A 311 -15.01 19.63 -5.38
C LEU A 311 -15.30 20.09 -6.82
N ASN A 312 -15.46 19.13 -7.73
CA ASN A 312 -15.82 19.43 -9.11
C ASN A 312 -17.30 19.84 -9.24
N GLU A 313 -17.78 20.09 -10.45
CA GLU A 313 -19.17 20.49 -10.73
C GLU A 313 -20.23 19.48 -10.31
N TYR A 314 -19.84 18.22 -10.13
CA TYR A 314 -20.70 17.12 -9.63
C TYR A 314 -20.65 16.96 -8.10
N GLY A 315 -19.83 17.77 -7.40
CA GLY A 315 -19.62 17.68 -5.96
C GLY A 315 -18.62 16.59 -5.53
N TYR A 316 -17.87 16.02 -6.48
CA TYR A 316 -16.86 14.99 -6.20
C TYR A 316 -15.47 15.58 -6.05
N ARG A 317 -14.67 14.96 -5.17
CA ARG A 317 -13.28 15.36 -4.93
C ARG A 317 -12.41 15.08 -6.15
N GLN A 318 -11.83 16.12 -6.73
CA GLN A 318 -10.88 16.07 -7.82
C GLN A 318 -9.52 16.54 -7.32
N PHE A 319 -8.48 15.74 -7.56
CA PHE A 319 -7.10 16.09 -7.26
C PHE A 319 -6.41 16.70 -8.47
N MET A 320 -5.46 17.59 -8.19
CA MET A 320 -4.59 18.22 -9.19
C MET A 320 -3.15 18.12 -8.73
N LEU A 321 -2.28 17.62 -9.60
CA LEU A 321 -0.83 17.58 -9.39
C LEU A 321 -0.17 18.55 -10.37
N ASN A 322 0.58 19.51 -9.85
CA ASN A 322 1.27 20.55 -10.63
C ASN A 322 0.35 21.24 -11.64
N GLY A 323 -0.88 21.57 -11.21
CA GLY A 323 -1.90 22.22 -12.01
C GLY A 323 -2.67 21.31 -12.97
N LYS A 324 -2.35 20.01 -13.07
CA LYS A 324 -3.09 19.06 -13.92
C LYS A 324 -4.08 18.25 -13.09
N ASP A 325 -5.32 18.15 -13.56
CA ASP A 325 -6.31 17.21 -13.02
C ASP A 325 -5.82 15.78 -13.24
N ILE A 326 -5.87 14.94 -12.19
CA ILE A 326 -5.46 13.54 -12.24
C ILE A 326 -6.63 12.60 -11.96
N LEU A 327 -6.62 11.43 -12.58
CA LEU A 327 -7.49 10.30 -12.20
C LEU A 327 -6.71 9.40 -11.25
N LEU A 328 -7.21 9.22 -10.03
CA LEU A 328 -6.61 8.32 -9.07
C LEU A 328 -7.02 6.87 -9.36
N LYS A 329 -6.03 6.00 -9.57
CA LYS A 329 -6.20 4.56 -9.77
C LYS A 329 -5.33 3.85 -8.74
N GLY A 330 -5.93 3.23 -7.74
CA GLY A 330 -5.15 2.68 -6.65
C GLY A 330 -5.79 1.51 -5.94
N ALA A 331 -5.15 1.09 -4.87
CA ALA A 331 -5.67 0.06 -3.98
C ALA A 331 -5.31 0.34 -2.51
N GLY A 332 -6.10 -0.22 -1.60
CA GLY A 332 -5.87 -0.16 -0.15
C GLY A 332 -4.74 -1.08 0.28
N TRP A 333 -3.86 -0.61 1.12
CA TRP A 333 -2.70 -1.35 1.63
C TRP A 333 -2.81 -1.62 3.13
N THR A 334 -2.29 -2.76 3.55
CA THR A 334 -2.19 -3.16 4.95
C THR A 334 -0.81 -3.70 5.29
N ASP A 335 -0.34 -3.49 6.54
CA ASP A 335 0.85 -4.14 7.08
C ASP A 335 0.65 -5.67 7.23
N ASP A 336 1.76 -6.42 7.25
CA ASP A 336 1.77 -7.82 7.72
C ASP A 336 1.22 -7.90 9.15
N ILE A 337 0.44 -8.95 9.46
CA ILE A 337 -0.23 -9.11 10.76
C ILE A 337 0.73 -9.12 11.96
N PHE A 338 2.01 -9.41 11.72
CA PHE A 338 3.09 -9.38 12.71
C PHE A 338 4.05 -8.20 12.51
N LEU A 339 3.74 -7.27 11.60
CA LEU A 339 4.60 -6.16 11.18
C LEU A 339 5.99 -6.63 10.70
N ARG A 340 6.06 -7.71 9.90
CA ARG A 340 7.31 -8.32 9.41
C ARG A 340 7.77 -7.82 8.05
N ASP A 341 7.10 -6.85 7.47
CA ASP A 341 7.53 -6.30 6.17
C ASP A 341 9.01 -5.90 6.19
N THR A 342 9.72 -6.26 5.12
CA THR A 342 11.12 -5.89 4.89
C THR A 342 11.23 -4.82 3.81
N PRO A 343 12.33 -4.07 3.71
CA PRO A 343 12.53 -3.11 2.62
C PRO A 343 12.34 -3.76 1.24
N GLU A 344 12.80 -4.99 1.03
CA GLU A 344 12.66 -5.73 -0.22
C GLU A 344 11.20 -6.10 -0.50
N SER A 345 10.45 -6.53 0.56
CA SER A 345 9.03 -6.86 0.41
C SER A 345 8.21 -5.60 0.08
N LEU A 346 8.52 -4.48 0.73
CA LEU A 346 7.87 -3.20 0.48
C LEU A 346 8.20 -2.66 -0.92
N GLU A 347 9.46 -2.74 -1.38
CA GLU A 347 9.83 -2.34 -2.74
C GLU A 347 9.10 -3.18 -3.78
N ARG A 348 9.01 -4.50 -3.60
CA ARG A 348 8.20 -5.39 -4.46
C ARG A 348 6.75 -4.94 -4.53
N GLN A 349 6.12 -4.61 -3.39
CA GLN A 349 4.73 -4.17 -3.34
C GLN A 349 4.51 -2.85 -4.08
N VAL A 350 5.40 -1.86 -3.89
CA VAL A 350 5.35 -0.59 -4.62
C VAL A 350 5.57 -0.80 -6.13
N MET A 351 6.50 -1.70 -6.50
CA MET A 351 6.72 -2.04 -7.90
C MET A 351 5.54 -2.78 -8.53
N TYR A 352 4.77 -3.56 -7.78
CA TYR A 352 3.53 -4.17 -8.26
C TYR A 352 2.46 -3.12 -8.58
N VAL A 353 2.32 -2.09 -7.75
CA VAL A 353 1.41 -0.96 -8.05
C VAL A 353 1.77 -0.32 -9.39
N LYS A 354 3.06 -0.07 -9.61
CA LYS A 354 3.57 0.49 -10.87
C LYS A 354 3.38 -0.45 -12.04
N ASP A 355 3.65 -1.75 -11.87
CA ASP A 355 3.48 -2.77 -12.92
C ASP A 355 2.01 -2.95 -13.33
N MET A 356 1.08 -2.78 -12.38
CA MET A 356 -0.36 -2.76 -12.65
C MET A 356 -0.87 -1.45 -13.27
N ASN A 357 -0.03 -0.50 -13.62
CA ASN A 357 -0.40 0.83 -14.13
C ASN A 357 -1.28 1.65 -13.19
N MET A 358 -1.26 1.35 -11.90
CA MET A 358 -1.89 2.16 -10.85
C MET A 358 -0.94 3.27 -10.40
N ASN A 359 -1.47 4.37 -9.88
CA ASN A 359 -0.70 5.52 -9.44
C ASN A 359 -0.87 5.88 -7.96
N LEU A 360 -1.66 5.11 -7.20
CA LEU A 360 -2.02 5.43 -5.82
C LEU A 360 -1.96 4.19 -4.92
N ILE A 361 -1.45 4.39 -3.71
CA ILE A 361 -1.69 3.51 -2.55
C ILE A 361 -2.51 4.29 -1.53
N ARG A 362 -3.62 3.71 -1.04
CA ARG A 362 -4.34 4.22 0.11
C ARG A 362 -3.93 3.46 1.36
N PHE A 363 -3.37 4.19 2.31
CA PHE A 363 -3.11 3.69 3.65
C PHE A 363 -4.34 3.99 4.50
N GLU A 364 -5.03 2.98 4.96
CA GLU A 364 -6.14 3.18 5.89
C GLU A 364 -5.62 3.57 7.27
N ASN A 365 -4.40 3.14 7.56
CA ASN A 365 -3.62 3.48 8.74
C ASN A 365 -2.29 4.08 8.29
N ILE A 366 -1.72 4.96 9.12
CA ILE A 366 -0.43 5.60 8.83
C ILE A 366 0.69 4.87 9.56
N TRP A 367 0.85 3.61 9.27
CA TRP A 367 1.78 2.75 9.99
C TRP A 367 3.12 2.64 9.28
N GLY A 368 3.70 1.51 9.36
CA GLY A 368 5.03 1.21 8.94
C GLY A 368 5.98 1.23 10.14
N LYS A 369 6.97 0.38 10.09
CA LYS A 369 8.05 0.31 11.09
C LYS A 369 8.96 1.53 11.04
N ASP A 370 9.04 2.11 9.84
CA ASP A 370 9.86 3.27 9.48
C ASP A 370 9.23 3.99 8.28
N ASP A 371 9.97 4.88 7.65
CA ASP A 371 9.48 5.66 6.51
C ASP A 371 9.67 4.95 5.16
N THR A 372 10.19 3.70 5.13
CA THR A 372 10.60 2.99 3.92
C THR A 372 9.50 2.93 2.86
N ILE A 373 8.24 2.65 3.24
CA ILE A 373 7.14 2.58 2.25
C ILE A 373 6.89 3.94 1.58
N TYR A 374 7.01 5.04 2.32
CA TYR A 374 6.84 6.40 1.78
C TYR A 374 8.04 6.83 0.96
N ASP A 375 9.27 6.50 1.39
CA ASP A 375 10.50 6.74 0.62
C ASP A 375 10.45 6.02 -0.74
N LEU A 376 9.93 4.79 -0.76
CA LEU A 376 9.72 4.03 -1.99
C LEU A 376 8.63 4.65 -2.87
N CYS A 377 7.54 5.13 -2.29
CA CYS A 377 6.51 5.88 -3.03
C CYS A 377 7.10 7.16 -3.65
N ASP A 378 7.91 7.91 -2.90
CA ASP A 378 8.60 9.10 -3.38
C ASP A 378 9.54 8.78 -4.55
N LYS A 379 10.38 7.75 -4.37
CA LYS A 379 11.37 7.29 -5.35
C LYS A 379 10.74 6.78 -6.65
N HIS A 380 9.65 6.04 -6.54
CA HIS A 380 9.00 5.39 -7.67
C HIS A 380 7.85 6.20 -8.28
N GLY A 381 7.49 7.35 -7.69
CA GLY A 381 6.44 8.23 -8.16
C GLY A 381 5.03 7.65 -7.96
N ILE A 382 4.81 6.96 -6.87
CA ILE A 382 3.49 6.45 -6.47
C ILE A 382 2.88 7.45 -5.48
N LEU A 383 1.64 7.85 -5.72
CA LEU A 383 0.89 8.72 -4.83
C LEU A 383 0.47 7.96 -3.56
N ALA A 384 0.49 8.62 -2.43
CA ALA A 384 0.09 8.06 -1.14
C ALA A 384 -1.08 8.87 -0.55
N LEU A 385 -2.17 8.19 -0.26
CA LEU A 385 -3.30 8.77 0.48
C LEU A 385 -3.22 8.26 1.92
N ALA A 386 -2.71 9.11 2.82
CA ALA A 386 -2.53 8.75 4.21
C ALA A 386 -3.86 8.79 4.96
N GLY A 387 -4.25 7.65 5.54
CA GLY A 387 -5.48 7.49 6.27
C GLY A 387 -5.30 7.40 7.79
N TRP A 388 -6.38 7.16 8.49
CA TRP A 388 -6.46 7.03 9.92
C TRP A 388 -7.13 5.71 10.31
N SER A 389 -6.91 5.24 11.54
CA SER A 389 -7.36 3.92 11.96
C SER A 389 -8.88 3.82 12.05
N CYS A 390 -9.51 3.03 11.18
CA CYS A 390 -10.96 2.80 11.19
C CYS A 390 -11.43 2.05 12.44
N GLN A 391 -10.57 1.23 13.08
CA GLN A 391 -10.90 0.50 14.30
C GLN A 391 -11.28 1.42 15.47
N TRP A 392 -10.78 2.65 15.47
CA TRP A 392 -11.16 3.63 16.50
C TRP A 392 -12.56 4.23 16.27
N GLU A 393 -13.20 3.90 15.17
CA GLU A 393 -14.56 4.31 14.84
C GLU A 393 -15.63 3.31 15.31
N TRP A 394 -15.23 2.05 15.69
CA TRP A 394 -16.14 0.96 15.98
C TRP A 394 -15.96 0.39 17.38
N THR A 395 -17.07 0.32 18.15
CA THR A 395 -17.08 -0.22 19.54
C THR A 395 -16.51 -1.65 19.59
N VAL A 396 -16.82 -2.48 18.60
CA VAL A 396 -16.43 -3.90 18.58
C VAL A 396 -14.89 -4.05 18.53
N TYR A 397 -14.18 -3.09 17.95
CA TYR A 397 -12.73 -3.15 17.84
C TYR A 397 -12.02 -2.37 18.95
N CYS A 398 -12.43 -1.13 19.25
CA CYS A 398 -11.75 -0.29 20.23
C CYS A 398 -12.26 -0.43 21.67
N GLY A 399 -13.47 -0.98 21.87
CA GLY A 399 -14.07 -1.12 23.21
C GLY A 399 -14.64 0.16 23.81
N LEU A 400 -14.67 1.26 23.07
CA LEU A 400 -15.25 2.55 23.48
C LEU A 400 -16.68 2.69 22.94
N PRO A 401 -17.55 3.47 23.59
CA PRO A 401 -18.89 3.78 23.07
C PRO A 401 -18.81 4.52 21.74
N GLN A 402 -19.66 4.14 20.78
CA GLN A 402 -19.73 4.71 19.43
C GLN A 402 -20.92 5.66 19.28
N VAL A 403 -20.71 6.73 18.51
CA VAL A 403 -21.77 7.58 17.94
C VAL A 403 -21.77 7.38 16.42
N ILE A 404 -22.93 7.08 15.85
CA ILE A 404 -23.09 6.83 14.41
C ILE A 404 -22.54 8.02 13.60
N HIS A 405 -21.70 7.73 12.58
CA HIS A 405 -21.01 8.69 11.72
C HIS A 405 -19.97 9.59 12.42
N VAL A 406 -19.67 9.35 13.70
CA VAL A 406 -18.68 10.12 14.47
C VAL A 406 -17.58 9.22 15.04
N GLY A 407 -17.89 7.95 15.29
CA GLY A 407 -16.94 6.96 15.84
C GLY A 407 -16.89 6.98 17.38
N CYS A 408 -15.76 6.51 17.93
CA CYS A 408 -15.61 6.23 19.35
C CYS A 408 -14.74 7.26 20.10
N ILE A 409 -14.03 8.17 19.41
CA ILE A 409 -13.16 9.16 20.06
C ILE A 409 -14.01 10.36 20.52
N LEU A 410 -14.57 10.24 21.73
CA LEU A 410 -15.60 11.17 22.21
C LEU A 410 -15.18 11.96 23.46
N GLN A 411 -14.29 11.41 24.29
CA GLN A 411 -13.92 12.03 25.55
C GLN A 411 -12.59 12.79 25.45
N PRO A 412 -12.34 13.77 26.32
CA PRO A 412 -11.13 14.60 26.24
C PRO A 412 -9.82 13.81 26.23
N LYS A 413 -9.73 12.71 26.99
CA LYS A 413 -8.52 11.87 27.03
C LYS A 413 -8.19 11.24 25.68
N GLU A 414 -9.20 10.65 25.02
CA GLU A 414 -9.05 10.01 23.70
C GLU A 414 -8.80 11.08 22.63
N ILE A 415 -9.47 12.23 22.70
CA ILE A 415 -9.28 13.38 21.81
C ILE A 415 -7.84 13.90 21.91
N ASP A 416 -7.34 14.10 23.12
CA ASP A 416 -5.96 14.58 23.34
C ASP A 416 -4.93 13.58 22.80
N LEU A 417 -5.16 12.28 23.01
CA LEU A 417 -4.26 11.22 22.54
C LEU A 417 -4.27 11.11 21.01
N ALA A 418 -5.45 11.06 20.39
CA ALA A 418 -5.58 10.99 18.94
C ALA A 418 -5.02 12.24 18.23
N ALA A 419 -5.25 13.44 18.81
CA ALA A 419 -4.68 14.66 18.28
C ALA A 419 -3.13 14.65 18.34
N ARG A 420 -2.55 14.12 19.42
CA ARG A 420 -1.10 13.96 19.54
C ARG A 420 -0.55 12.94 18.57
N TYR A 421 -1.24 11.81 18.35
CA TYR A 421 -0.87 10.84 17.32
C TYR A 421 -0.82 11.51 15.94
N PHE A 422 -1.85 12.29 15.62
CA PHE A 422 -1.91 12.98 14.33
C PHE A 422 -0.77 14.00 14.17
N GLU A 423 -0.48 14.79 15.21
CA GLU A 423 0.62 15.76 15.19
C GLU A 423 1.96 15.07 14.93
N ASP A 424 2.28 14.02 15.68
CA ASP A 424 3.54 13.28 15.53
C ASP A 424 3.68 12.64 14.14
N GLN A 425 2.59 12.09 13.59
CA GLN A 425 2.63 11.47 12.26
C GLN A 425 2.72 12.52 11.13
N VAL A 426 2.04 13.65 11.25
CA VAL A 426 2.16 14.76 10.29
C VAL A 426 3.61 15.27 10.28
N ILE A 427 4.21 15.54 11.43
CA ILE A 427 5.60 15.99 11.52
C ILE A 427 6.56 14.95 10.94
N ARG A 428 6.35 13.66 11.22
CA ARG A 428 7.19 12.59 10.70
C ARG A 428 7.15 12.52 9.16
N LEU A 429 5.98 12.73 8.54
CA LEU A 429 5.74 12.43 7.13
C LEU A 429 5.59 13.68 6.24
N HIS A 430 5.78 14.89 6.74
CA HIS A 430 5.49 16.11 5.99
C HIS A 430 6.42 16.37 4.80
N ASN A 431 7.61 15.78 4.76
CA ASN A 431 8.56 15.97 3.65
C ASN A 431 8.34 15.03 2.46
N HIS A 432 7.49 14.00 2.60
CA HIS A 432 7.24 13.04 1.51
C HIS A 432 6.37 13.66 0.41
N PRO A 433 6.90 13.85 -0.82
CA PRO A 433 6.12 14.41 -1.93
C PRO A 433 5.04 13.45 -2.44
N SER A 434 5.16 12.16 -2.21
CA SER A 434 4.14 11.17 -2.58
C SER A 434 2.82 11.35 -1.86
N ILE A 435 2.81 11.83 -0.60
CA ILE A 435 1.58 12.02 0.17
C ILE A 435 0.78 13.18 -0.42
N ILE A 436 -0.44 12.87 -0.90
CA ILE A 436 -1.30 13.83 -1.59
C ILE A 436 -2.41 14.39 -0.70
N ALA A 437 -2.78 13.70 0.35
CA ALA A 437 -3.80 14.15 1.31
C ALA A 437 -3.73 13.35 2.62
N TRP A 438 -4.30 13.94 3.66
CA TRP A 438 -4.62 13.27 4.91
C TRP A 438 -6.12 12.98 4.99
N MET A 439 -6.48 11.73 5.27
CA MET A 439 -7.86 11.28 5.43
C MET A 439 -8.07 10.89 6.90
N THR A 440 -8.72 11.75 7.67
CA THR A 440 -8.80 11.66 9.15
C THR A 440 -10.01 10.90 9.67
N GLY A 441 -10.72 10.22 8.80
CA GLY A 441 -11.78 9.29 9.10
C GLY A 441 -11.96 8.31 7.95
N SER A 442 -12.31 7.09 8.25
CA SER A 442 -12.71 6.09 7.25
C SER A 442 -14.23 6.10 7.10
N ASP A 443 -14.94 5.47 8.02
CA ASP A 443 -16.41 5.36 8.03
C ASP A 443 -17.13 6.53 8.71
N CYS A 444 -16.40 7.35 9.45
CA CYS A 444 -16.93 8.44 10.25
C CYS A 444 -16.25 9.77 9.91
N VAL A 445 -16.74 10.86 10.50
CA VAL A 445 -16.02 12.13 10.59
C VAL A 445 -15.57 12.32 12.04
N PRO A 446 -14.41 12.97 12.29
CA PRO A 446 -14.01 13.32 13.65
C PRO A 446 -15.07 14.17 14.38
N THR A 447 -15.12 14.10 15.70
CA THR A 447 -15.91 15.07 16.49
C THR A 447 -15.43 16.50 16.20
N TYR A 448 -16.29 17.49 16.40
CA TYR A 448 -15.94 18.90 16.24
C TYR A 448 -14.64 19.28 16.98
N GLU A 449 -14.50 18.85 18.24
CA GLU A 449 -13.31 19.16 19.06
C GLU A 449 -12.06 18.43 18.56
N LEU A 450 -12.18 17.19 18.11
CA LEU A 450 -11.06 16.42 17.55
C LEU A 450 -10.63 17.02 16.21
N GLU A 451 -11.56 17.27 15.31
CA GLU A 451 -11.25 17.86 14.00
C GLU A 451 -10.63 19.24 14.13
N LYS A 452 -11.09 20.06 15.07
CA LYS A 452 -10.49 21.34 15.38
C LYS A 452 -8.99 21.20 15.74
N ARG A 453 -8.66 20.20 16.59
CA ARG A 453 -7.28 19.90 16.97
C ARG A 453 -6.45 19.42 15.77
N TYR A 454 -7.01 18.58 14.93
CA TYR A 454 -6.37 18.15 13.68
C TYR A 454 -6.09 19.34 12.76
N LEU A 455 -7.03 20.24 12.58
CA LEU A 455 -6.86 21.42 11.74
C LEU A 455 -5.85 22.44 12.33
N GLU A 456 -5.73 22.55 13.66
CA GLU A 456 -4.70 23.34 14.32
C GLU A 456 -3.29 22.79 14.04
N THR A 457 -3.11 21.46 14.17
CA THR A 457 -1.89 20.76 13.77
C THR A 457 -1.58 20.98 12.30
N TYR A 458 -2.60 20.80 11.47
CA TYR A 458 -2.51 20.92 10.03
C TYR A 458 -2.02 22.31 9.59
N ALA A 459 -2.64 23.35 10.10
CA ALA A 459 -2.26 24.73 9.79
C ALA A 459 -0.79 25.06 10.16
N LYS A 460 -0.20 24.31 11.09
CA LYS A 460 1.18 24.51 11.57
C LYS A 460 2.20 23.69 10.79
N TYR A 461 1.85 22.45 10.41
CA TYR A 461 2.82 21.46 9.96
C TYR A 461 2.53 20.89 8.57
N ASP A 462 1.41 21.23 7.91
CA ASP A 462 1.09 20.72 6.58
C ASP A 462 0.28 21.72 5.75
N TYR A 463 0.25 21.57 4.43
CA TYR A 463 -0.48 22.40 3.47
C TYR A 463 -1.28 21.57 2.46
N ARG A 464 -1.13 20.24 2.49
CA ARG A 464 -1.77 19.32 1.53
C ARG A 464 -3.27 19.23 1.74
N PRO A 465 -4.07 18.71 0.81
CA PRO A 465 -5.49 18.50 0.99
C PRO A 465 -5.84 17.70 2.27
N TYR A 466 -6.85 18.16 2.99
CA TYR A 466 -7.44 17.50 4.15
C TYR A 466 -8.79 16.92 3.79
N ILE A 467 -9.07 15.67 4.18
CA ILE A 467 -10.31 14.94 3.92
C ILE A 467 -10.81 14.38 5.26
N SER A 468 -12.00 14.81 5.68
CA SER A 468 -12.56 14.42 6.98
C SER A 468 -13.07 12.98 7.05
N SER A 469 -13.36 12.34 5.91
CA SER A 469 -13.85 10.95 5.85
C SER A 469 -13.65 10.35 4.46
N ALA A 470 -13.39 9.05 4.41
CA ALA A 470 -13.42 8.28 3.17
C ALA A 470 -14.86 8.12 2.64
N LYS A 471 -15.86 8.11 3.52
CA LYS A 471 -17.29 8.12 3.15
C LYS A 471 -17.77 9.49 2.71
N SER A 472 -18.88 9.50 1.98
CA SER A 472 -19.61 10.72 1.64
C SER A 472 -20.30 11.29 2.89
N LEU A 473 -19.53 11.91 3.75
CA LEU A 473 -20.00 12.52 5.00
C LEU A 473 -19.68 14.01 5.05
N LYS A 474 -20.40 14.72 5.89
CA LYS A 474 -20.25 16.16 6.09
C LYS A 474 -19.74 16.46 7.49
N SER A 475 -18.52 16.99 7.58
CA SER A 475 -17.99 17.57 8.80
C SER A 475 -18.58 18.96 9.04
N GLU A 476 -18.66 19.37 10.30
CA GLU A 476 -19.08 20.71 10.69
C GLU A 476 -18.04 21.77 10.30
N LEU A 477 -16.76 21.46 10.31
CA LEU A 477 -15.66 22.40 10.07
C LEU A 477 -15.23 22.45 8.60
N THR A 478 -15.12 21.29 7.94
CA THR A 478 -14.57 21.19 6.59
C THR A 478 -15.61 20.91 5.49
N GLY A 479 -16.88 20.70 5.88
CA GLY A 479 -17.96 20.46 4.93
C GLY A 479 -17.99 19.03 4.39
N TRP A 480 -18.45 18.85 3.14
CA TRP A 480 -18.53 17.55 2.49
C TRP A 480 -17.14 17.01 2.12
N SER A 481 -16.87 15.73 2.43
CA SER A 481 -15.63 15.05 2.04
C SER A 481 -15.42 15.04 0.52
N GLY A 482 -16.50 14.92 -0.25
CA GLY A 482 -16.46 14.80 -1.71
C GLY A 482 -16.03 13.43 -2.22
N THR A 483 -15.84 12.49 -1.32
CA THR A 483 -15.52 11.08 -1.56
C THR A 483 -16.78 10.24 -1.53
N LYS A 484 -16.69 8.98 -1.91
CA LYS A 484 -17.68 7.96 -1.60
C LYS A 484 -16.96 6.66 -1.23
N MET A 485 -17.53 5.93 -0.28
CA MET A 485 -17.12 4.58 0.10
C MET A 485 -18.39 3.74 0.12
N ALA A 486 -18.73 3.19 -1.02
CA ALA A 486 -20.04 2.58 -1.27
C ALA A 486 -19.92 1.13 -1.80
N GLY A 487 -18.75 0.51 -1.65
CA GLY A 487 -18.47 -0.80 -2.22
C GLY A 487 -18.71 -0.82 -3.76
N PRO A 488 -19.15 -1.96 -4.31
CA PRO A 488 -19.38 -3.26 -3.66
C PRO A 488 -18.12 -3.86 -3.04
N TYR A 489 -18.28 -4.86 -2.19
CA TYR A 489 -17.18 -5.63 -1.57
C TYR A 489 -17.29 -7.12 -1.92
N GLU A 490 -18.37 -7.51 -2.57
CA GLU A 490 -18.62 -8.81 -3.18
C GLU A 490 -18.75 -8.68 -4.69
N TYR A 491 -18.76 -9.83 -5.37
CA TYR A 491 -18.85 -9.88 -6.83
C TYR A 491 -20.07 -9.13 -7.37
N VAL A 492 -19.81 -8.31 -8.35
CA VAL A 492 -20.80 -7.75 -9.28
C VAL A 492 -20.33 -7.97 -10.71
N GLY A 493 -21.24 -8.18 -11.63
CA GLY A 493 -20.87 -8.37 -13.04
C GLY A 493 -20.20 -7.13 -13.65
N PRO A 494 -19.40 -7.31 -14.73
CA PRO A 494 -18.72 -6.20 -15.41
C PRO A 494 -19.63 -5.04 -15.84
N ASP A 495 -20.89 -5.32 -16.16
CA ASP A 495 -21.89 -4.33 -16.58
C ASP A 495 -22.34 -3.40 -15.42
N TYR A 496 -22.27 -3.84 -14.16
CA TYR A 496 -22.63 -3.05 -12.98
C TYR A 496 -21.94 -1.68 -12.95
N TRP A 497 -20.65 -1.65 -13.16
CA TRP A 497 -19.83 -0.46 -13.08
C TRP A 497 -20.29 0.65 -14.04
N TYR A 498 -20.87 0.27 -15.18
CA TYR A 498 -21.35 1.20 -16.21
C TYR A 498 -22.80 1.65 -16.02
N VAL A 499 -23.62 0.85 -15.31
CA VAL A 499 -25.06 1.11 -15.20
C VAL A 499 -25.47 1.69 -13.84
N ASP A 500 -24.76 1.33 -12.76
CA ASP A 500 -25.08 1.86 -11.44
C ASP A 500 -24.67 3.34 -11.32
N THR A 501 -25.60 4.15 -10.78
CA THR A 501 -25.44 5.60 -10.57
C THR A 501 -25.78 6.01 -9.14
N LYS A 502 -25.92 5.05 -8.22
CA LYS A 502 -26.39 5.28 -6.84
C LYS A 502 -25.41 4.85 -5.77
N ALA A 503 -24.63 3.80 -6.04
CA ALA A 503 -23.75 3.18 -5.09
C ALA A 503 -22.30 3.11 -5.60
N GLY A 504 -21.79 1.91 -5.90
CA GLY A 504 -20.40 1.67 -6.26
C GLY A 504 -20.01 2.02 -7.69
N GLY A 505 -20.98 2.21 -8.59
CA GLY A 505 -20.73 2.43 -10.03
C GLY A 505 -19.69 3.52 -10.34
N ALA A 506 -19.27 3.61 -11.58
CA ALA A 506 -18.13 4.41 -12.01
C ALA A 506 -18.42 5.92 -12.03
N PHE A 507 -18.53 6.55 -10.86
CA PHE A 507 -18.67 8.00 -10.70
C PHE A 507 -18.01 8.46 -9.38
N GLY A 508 -17.58 9.72 -9.34
CA GLY A 508 -16.95 10.32 -8.16
C GLY A 508 -15.58 9.70 -7.82
N PHE A 509 -15.13 9.94 -6.60
CA PHE A 509 -13.95 9.31 -6.01
C PHE A 509 -14.40 8.19 -5.06
N ASN A 510 -14.34 6.94 -5.53
CA ASN A 510 -14.65 5.77 -4.72
C ASN A 510 -13.39 5.31 -4.00
N THR A 511 -13.37 5.50 -2.69
CA THR A 511 -12.20 5.27 -1.84
C THR A 511 -12.03 3.82 -1.41
N GLU A 512 -13.11 3.01 -1.56
CA GLU A 512 -13.09 1.56 -1.34
C GLU A 512 -14.14 0.89 -2.22
N THR A 513 -13.71 -0.08 -2.99
CA THR A 513 -14.59 -0.94 -3.77
C THR A 513 -13.83 -2.17 -4.26
N GLY A 514 -14.46 -3.31 -4.34
CA GLY A 514 -13.79 -4.55 -4.75
C GLY A 514 -14.76 -5.53 -5.39
N ILE A 515 -14.22 -6.68 -5.72
CA ILE A 515 -14.94 -7.75 -6.45
C ILE A 515 -15.20 -8.99 -5.58
N GLY A 516 -14.93 -8.92 -4.26
CA GLY A 516 -15.05 -10.08 -3.40
C GLY A 516 -13.80 -10.96 -3.41
N ALA A 517 -13.98 -12.26 -3.45
CA ALA A 517 -12.88 -13.21 -3.55
C ALA A 517 -12.00 -12.91 -4.76
N ASN A 518 -10.69 -13.00 -4.58
CA ASN A 518 -9.67 -12.88 -5.62
C ASN A 518 -8.72 -14.06 -5.48
N MET A 519 -8.96 -15.07 -6.28
CA MET A 519 -8.44 -16.42 -6.08
C MET A 519 -6.91 -16.48 -6.26
N PRO A 520 -6.15 -16.97 -5.25
CA PRO A 520 -4.74 -17.26 -5.41
C PRO A 520 -4.49 -18.41 -6.41
N GLN A 521 -3.25 -18.58 -6.85
CA GLN A 521 -2.85 -19.74 -7.61
C GLN A 521 -2.96 -21.02 -6.76
N VAL A 522 -3.19 -22.16 -7.39
CA VAL A 522 -3.33 -23.47 -6.71
C VAL A 522 -2.09 -23.76 -5.81
N GLU A 523 -0.91 -23.36 -6.27
CA GLU A 523 0.33 -23.51 -5.51
C GLU A 523 0.31 -22.75 -4.18
N SER A 524 -0.28 -21.55 -4.15
CA SER A 524 -0.44 -20.74 -2.94
C SER A 524 -1.57 -21.28 -2.05
N ILE A 525 -2.66 -21.73 -2.63
CA ILE A 525 -3.79 -22.34 -1.90
C ILE A 525 -3.32 -23.55 -1.09
N LYS A 526 -2.47 -24.40 -1.68
CA LYS A 526 -1.87 -25.57 -1.02
C LYS A 526 -0.94 -25.24 0.14
N ARG A 527 -0.56 -23.97 0.31
CA ARG A 527 0.25 -23.51 1.45
C ARG A 527 -0.59 -23.08 2.65
N MET A 528 -1.90 -22.82 2.47
CA MET A 528 -2.78 -22.35 3.55
C MET A 528 -3.89 -23.34 3.89
N ILE A 529 -4.20 -24.29 3.01
CA ILE A 529 -5.27 -25.29 3.21
C ILE A 529 -4.68 -26.69 3.11
N ALA A 530 -5.02 -27.56 4.04
CA ALA A 530 -4.55 -28.93 4.08
C ALA A 530 -5.01 -29.74 2.87
N GLU A 531 -4.21 -30.69 2.39
CA GLU A 531 -4.45 -31.42 1.14
C GLU A 531 -5.80 -32.16 1.11
N ASP A 532 -6.26 -32.69 2.25
CA ASP A 532 -7.53 -33.40 2.38
C ASP A 532 -8.75 -32.47 2.52
N GLU A 533 -8.52 -31.15 2.67
CA GLU A 533 -9.57 -30.11 2.76
C GLU A 533 -9.66 -29.23 1.51
N LEU A 534 -8.79 -29.49 0.49
CA LEU A 534 -8.74 -28.68 -0.73
C LEU A 534 -9.95 -28.83 -1.62
N TRP A 535 -10.51 -30.06 -1.75
CA TRP A 535 -11.63 -30.32 -2.65
C TRP A 535 -12.48 -31.49 -2.17
N PRO A 536 -13.84 -31.40 -2.22
CA PRO A 536 -14.60 -30.18 -2.55
C PRO A 536 -14.31 -29.04 -1.55
N ILE A 537 -14.66 -27.79 -1.90
CA ILE A 537 -14.52 -26.62 -1.03
C ILE A 537 -15.08 -26.97 0.36
N SER A 538 -14.34 -26.70 1.41
CA SER A 538 -14.66 -27.02 2.80
C SER A 538 -14.67 -25.76 3.67
N ASP A 539 -15.14 -25.90 4.91
CA ASP A 539 -15.11 -24.82 5.91
C ASP A 539 -13.68 -24.28 6.16
N ALA A 540 -12.63 -25.04 5.80
CA ALA A 540 -11.24 -24.58 5.90
C ALA A 540 -10.95 -23.37 4.98
N TRP A 541 -11.60 -23.29 3.83
CA TRP A 541 -11.50 -22.15 2.94
C TRP A 541 -12.11 -20.88 3.54
N ASP A 542 -13.23 -21.02 4.26
CA ASP A 542 -13.91 -19.89 4.90
C ASP A 542 -13.02 -19.21 5.95
N ARG A 543 -12.08 -19.95 6.58
CA ARG A 543 -11.09 -19.40 7.51
C ARG A 543 -10.18 -18.36 6.85
N HIS A 544 -9.93 -18.52 5.54
CA HIS A 544 -9.11 -17.62 4.75
C HIS A 544 -9.91 -16.55 3.98
N CYS A 545 -11.21 -16.46 4.23
CA CYS A 545 -12.04 -15.33 3.81
C CYS A 545 -11.88 -14.16 4.78
N THR A 546 -12.89 -13.26 4.88
CA THR A 546 -12.84 -12.17 5.86
C THR A 546 -13.27 -12.63 7.25
N THR A 547 -12.89 -11.90 8.28
CA THR A 547 -13.35 -12.14 9.66
C THR A 547 -14.67 -11.43 10.00
N SER A 548 -15.33 -10.85 9.01
CA SER A 548 -16.65 -10.23 9.17
C SER A 548 -17.69 -11.27 9.59
N GLY A 549 -18.45 -10.98 10.65
CA GLY A 549 -19.48 -11.89 11.13
C GLY A 549 -20.76 -11.94 10.28
N ASP A 550 -20.95 -10.97 9.40
CA ASP A 550 -22.24 -10.77 8.72
C ASP A 550 -22.17 -10.97 7.19
N ALA A 551 -20.99 -10.92 6.59
CA ALA A 551 -20.81 -10.96 5.14
C ALA A 551 -19.36 -11.30 4.77
N MET A 552 -19.14 -11.81 3.57
CA MET A 552 -17.81 -12.00 2.98
C MET A 552 -16.89 -12.95 3.79
N HIS A 553 -17.49 -13.84 4.60
CA HIS A 553 -16.79 -14.77 5.48
C HIS A 553 -16.85 -16.23 4.97
N SER A 554 -17.34 -16.43 3.75
CA SER A 554 -17.44 -17.77 3.14
C SER A 554 -17.14 -17.71 1.63
N MET A 555 -16.94 -18.91 1.08
CA MET A 555 -16.76 -19.10 -0.36
C MET A 555 -18.08 -19.09 -1.16
N ASP A 556 -19.23 -19.00 -0.50
CA ASP A 556 -20.55 -19.17 -1.11
C ASP A 556 -20.78 -18.30 -2.36
N GLU A 557 -20.37 -17.01 -2.30
CA GLU A 557 -20.63 -16.07 -3.40
C GLU A 557 -19.76 -16.37 -4.62
N ILE A 558 -18.48 -16.72 -4.44
CA ILE A 558 -17.61 -17.07 -5.56
C ILE A 558 -18.00 -18.44 -6.16
N GLU A 559 -18.39 -19.44 -5.35
CA GLU A 559 -18.90 -20.72 -5.84
C GLU A 559 -20.17 -20.52 -6.67
N ARG A 560 -21.14 -19.73 -6.15
CA ARG A 560 -22.38 -19.37 -6.85
C ARG A 560 -22.09 -18.63 -8.17
N THR A 561 -21.12 -17.73 -8.15
CA THR A 561 -20.72 -16.94 -9.32
C THR A 561 -20.08 -17.82 -10.40
N VAL A 562 -19.13 -18.67 -10.02
CA VAL A 562 -18.46 -19.61 -10.92
C VAL A 562 -19.49 -20.55 -11.56
N ALA A 563 -20.35 -21.16 -10.76
CA ALA A 563 -21.39 -22.07 -11.27
C ALA A 563 -22.39 -21.37 -12.19
N GLY A 564 -22.79 -20.13 -11.82
CA GLY A 564 -23.73 -19.31 -12.59
C GLY A 564 -23.21 -18.89 -13.97
N LEU A 565 -21.96 -18.41 -14.03
CA LEU A 565 -21.34 -17.93 -15.27
C LEU A 565 -20.83 -19.05 -16.15
N TYR A 566 -20.12 -20.04 -15.59
CA TYR A 566 -19.31 -21.02 -16.33
C TYR A 566 -19.75 -22.46 -16.12
N GLY A 567 -20.78 -22.70 -15.29
CA GLY A 567 -21.27 -24.04 -14.92
C GLY A 567 -20.43 -24.68 -13.81
N GLU A 568 -21.00 -25.72 -13.19
CA GLU A 568 -20.42 -26.44 -12.08
C GLU A 568 -18.96 -26.85 -12.34
N PRO A 569 -18.03 -26.58 -11.42
CA PRO A 569 -16.65 -27.01 -11.57
C PRO A 569 -16.51 -28.53 -11.36
N LYS A 570 -15.51 -29.12 -12.02
CA LYS A 570 -15.29 -30.58 -11.99
C LYS A 570 -14.33 -31.01 -10.87
N ASP A 571 -13.34 -30.17 -10.57
CA ASP A 571 -12.26 -30.39 -9.66
C ASP A 571 -11.69 -29.04 -9.20
N LEU A 572 -10.69 -29.07 -8.34
CA LEU A 572 -10.03 -27.87 -7.82
C LEU A 572 -9.45 -26.98 -8.91
N GLU A 573 -8.75 -27.58 -9.87
CA GLU A 573 -8.09 -26.84 -10.95
C GLU A 573 -9.13 -26.15 -11.86
N ASP A 574 -10.23 -26.82 -12.19
CA ASP A 574 -11.33 -26.24 -12.97
C ASP A 574 -12.03 -25.10 -12.21
N PHE A 575 -12.23 -25.26 -10.88
CA PHE A 575 -12.78 -24.23 -10.02
C PHE A 575 -11.90 -22.98 -10.00
N VAL A 576 -10.62 -23.14 -9.66
CA VAL A 576 -9.67 -22.03 -9.57
C VAL A 576 -9.51 -21.33 -10.92
N ARG A 577 -9.45 -22.08 -12.03
CA ARG A 577 -9.36 -21.51 -13.35
C ARG A 577 -10.60 -20.66 -13.73
N LYS A 578 -11.79 -21.12 -13.39
CA LYS A 578 -13.05 -20.37 -13.62
C LYS A 578 -13.11 -19.13 -12.70
N ALA A 579 -12.70 -19.27 -11.44
CA ALA A 579 -12.60 -18.13 -10.51
C ALA A 579 -11.61 -17.07 -11.02
N HIS A 580 -10.46 -17.48 -11.56
CA HIS A 580 -9.51 -16.55 -12.21
C HIS A 580 -10.15 -15.78 -13.38
N ALA A 581 -11.04 -16.40 -14.18
CA ALA A 581 -11.75 -15.68 -15.23
C ALA A 581 -12.72 -14.64 -14.65
N VAL A 582 -13.42 -14.97 -13.55
CA VAL A 582 -14.27 -14.03 -12.81
C VAL A 582 -13.45 -12.84 -12.35
N ASP A 583 -12.34 -13.08 -11.67
CA ASP A 583 -11.49 -12.07 -11.04
C ASP A 583 -10.86 -11.13 -12.07
N TYR A 584 -10.34 -11.69 -13.18
CA TYR A 584 -9.78 -10.91 -14.28
C TYR A 584 -10.80 -9.96 -14.89
N ASP A 585 -11.96 -10.46 -15.28
CA ASP A 585 -12.99 -9.67 -15.94
C ASP A 585 -13.60 -8.61 -15.03
N ALA A 586 -13.83 -8.94 -13.75
CA ALA A 586 -14.45 -8.04 -12.79
C ALA A 586 -13.52 -6.86 -12.43
N THR A 587 -12.24 -7.12 -12.12
CA THR A 587 -11.25 -6.06 -11.80
C THR A 587 -10.98 -5.19 -13.00
N ARG A 588 -10.78 -5.78 -14.19
CA ARG A 588 -10.58 -5.02 -15.42
C ARG A 588 -11.74 -4.07 -15.67
N ALA A 589 -12.98 -4.57 -15.65
CA ALA A 589 -14.17 -3.78 -15.95
C ALA A 589 -14.38 -2.64 -14.95
N MET A 590 -14.05 -2.83 -13.68
CA MET A 590 -14.09 -1.79 -12.65
C MET A 590 -13.21 -0.61 -13.05
N PHE A 591 -11.91 -0.83 -13.27
CA PHE A 591 -10.99 0.25 -13.63
C PHE A 591 -11.33 0.89 -14.97
N GLU A 592 -11.67 0.09 -15.98
CA GLU A 592 -12.09 0.57 -17.30
C GLU A 592 -13.30 1.50 -17.23
N ALA A 593 -14.32 1.15 -16.43
CA ALA A 593 -15.53 1.97 -16.30
C ALA A 593 -15.24 3.35 -15.69
N PHE A 594 -14.41 3.41 -14.65
CA PHE A 594 -13.99 4.68 -14.05
C PHE A 594 -13.20 5.54 -15.04
N ARG A 595 -12.38 4.94 -15.90
CA ARG A 595 -11.62 5.64 -16.92
C ARG A 595 -12.51 6.21 -18.04
N VAL A 596 -13.41 5.38 -18.57
CA VAL A 596 -14.37 5.81 -19.64
C VAL A 596 -15.26 6.94 -19.16
N ASN A 597 -15.63 6.96 -17.87
CA ASN A 597 -16.59 7.94 -17.32
C ASN A 597 -15.92 9.22 -16.77
N THR A 598 -14.64 9.43 -17.05
CA THR A 598 -13.96 10.70 -16.75
C THR A 598 -14.58 11.84 -17.59
N PRO A 599 -14.87 13.06 -17.01
CA PRO A 599 -14.48 13.57 -15.70
C PRO A 599 -15.52 13.36 -14.59
N VAL A 600 -16.61 12.64 -14.81
CA VAL A 600 -17.60 12.35 -13.77
C VAL A 600 -16.98 11.46 -12.69
N SER A 601 -16.16 10.48 -13.07
CA SER A 601 -15.30 9.73 -12.14
C SER A 601 -13.97 10.49 -11.95
N THR A 602 -13.49 10.53 -10.70
CA THR A 602 -12.27 11.21 -10.31
C THR A 602 -11.25 10.29 -9.66
N GLY A 603 -11.67 9.08 -9.27
CA GLY A 603 -10.78 8.06 -8.74
C GLY A 603 -11.50 6.80 -8.29
N VAL A 604 -10.73 5.72 -8.24
CA VAL A 604 -11.14 4.41 -7.74
C VAL A 604 -10.01 3.76 -6.98
N VAL A 605 -10.34 3.19 -5.81
CA VAL A 605 -9.41 2.45 -4.96
C VAL A 605 -9.96 1.04 -4.75
N GLN A 606 -9.26 0.06 -5.33
CA GLN A 606 -9.54 -1.36 -5.10
C GLN A 606 -9.33 -1.68 -3.62
N TRP A 607 -10.27 -2.34 -3.03
CA TRP A 607 -10.16 -2.94 -1.72
C TRP A 607 -9.92 -4.43 -1.89
N MET A 608 -8.67 -4.98 -1.70
CA MET A 608 -7.42 -4.41 -1.22
C MET A 608 -6.30 -4.58 -2.27
N LEU A 609 -5.12 -4.01 -2.00
CA LEU A 609 -3.89 -4.26 -2.77
C LEU A 609 -3.28 -5.61 -2.37
N ASN A 610 -3.07 -5.79 -1.06
CA ASN A 610 -2.40 -6.91 -0.44
C ASN A 610 -3.25 -7.47 0.72
N SER A 611 -2.70 -8.45 1.40
CA SER A 611 -3.30 -9.07 2.57
C SER A 611 -2.33 -9.12 3.73
N ALA A 612 -2.80 -8.90 4.96
CA ALA A 612 -2.00 -8.98 6.18
C ALA A 612 -1.61 -10.42 6.56
N TRP A 613 -2.35 -11.40 6.07
CA TRP A 613 -2.21 -12.83 6.33
C TRP A 613 -2.68 -13.64 5.12
N PRO A 614 -2.48 -14.97 5.03
CA PRO A 614 -3.02 -15.75 3.93
C PRO A 614 -4.53 -15.60 3.81
N SER A 615 -5.00 -14.96 2.73
CA SER A 615 -6.41 -14.67 2.50
C SER A 615 -6.79 -14.96 1.05
N ILE A 616 -8.10 -15.10 0.81
CA ILE A 616 -8.69 -15.31 -0.52
C ILE A 616 -9.39 -14.03 -1.01
N TYR A 617 -9.70 -13.08 -0.11
CA TYR A 617 -10.49 -11.89 -0.43
C TYR A 617 -9.64 -10.69 -0.82
N TRP A 618 -10.03 -10.04 -1.89
CA TRP A 618 -9.69 -8.69 -2.38
C TRP A 618 -8.25 -8.45 -2.85
N GLN A 619 -7.25 -9.17 -2.35
CA GLN A 619 -5.85 -8.93 -2.68
C GLN A 619 -5.57 -9.12 -4.18
N LEU A 620 -4.77 -8.23 -4.77
CA LEU A 620 -4.33 -8.32 -6.17
C LEU A 620 -3.12 -9.26 -6.34
N TYR A 621 -2.38 -9.49 -5.29
CA TYR A 621 -1.37 -10.54 -5.14
C TYR A 621 -1.53 -11.19 -3.77
N ASP A 622 -1.31 -12.48 -3.70
CA ASP A 622 -1.52 -13.23 -2.47
C ASP A 622 -0.47 -12.91 -1.39
N TYR A 623 -0.69 -13.40 -0.18
CA TYR A 623 0.19 -13.19 0.96
C TYR A 623 1.64 -13.60 0.68
N TYR A 624 1.85 -14.59 -0.19
CA TYR A 624 3.17 -15.08 -0.56
C TYR A 624 3.82 -14.24 -1.67
N GLY A 625 3.09 -13.25 -2.19
CA GLY A 625 3.53 -12.30 -3.20
C GLY A 625 3.28 -12.75 -4.65
N ALA A 626 2.56 -13.85 -4.87
CA ALA A 626 2.23 -14.29 -6.23
C ALA A 626 1.04 -13.50 -6.79
N PRO A 627 1.15 -12.90 -8.00
CA PRO A 627 0.06 -12.19 -8.66
C PRO A 627 -1.14 -13.08 -8.95
N THR A 628 -2.35 -12.56 -8.65
CA THR A 628 -3.64 -13.20 -8.97
C THR A 628 -4.12 -12.83 -10.37
N ALA A 629 -5.26 -13.39 -10.80
CA ALA A 629 -5.90 -12.96 -12.03
C ALA A 629 -6.40 -11.50 -11.94
N GLY A 630 -6.85 -11.06 -10.77
CA GLY A 630 -7.23 -9.67 -10.53
C GLY A 630 -6.07 -8.67 -10.67
N TYR A 631 -4.83 -9.09 -10.37
CA TYR A 631 -3.63 -8.29 -10.68
C TYR A 631 -3.55 -7.97 -12.17
N TYR A 632 -3.69 -8.99 -13.03
CA TYR A 632 -3.60 -8.81 -14.49
C TYR A 632 -4.84 -8.15 -15.08
N GLY A 633 -6.02 -8.37 -14.50
CA GLY A 633 -7.21 -7.60 -14.81
C GLY A 633 -7.03 -6.10 -14.50
N THR A 634 -6.46 -5.78 -13.34
CA THR A 634 -6.09 -4.41 -12.95
C THR A 634 -5.05 -3.82 -13.90
N LYS A 635 -3.97 -4.56 -14.18
CA LYS A 635 -2.91 -4.16 -15.11
C LYS A 635 -3.47 -3.80 -16.47
N LYS A 636 -4.34 -4.64 -17.02
CA LYS A 636 -5.04 -4.41 -18.28
C LYS A 636 -5.99 -3.21 -18.17
N GLY A 637 -6.84 -3.16 -17.15
CA GLY A 637 -7.82 -2.10 -16.95
C GLY A 637 -7.20 -0.71 -16.72
N CYS A 638 -5.94 -0.65 -16.28
CA CYS A 638 -5.21 0.61 -16.01
C CYS A 638 -4.20 1.00 -17.09
N GLU A 639 -4.09 0.28 -18.21
CA GLU A 639 -3.15 0.62 -19.29
C GLU A 639 -3.33 2.07 -19.76
N PRO A 640 -2.24 2.84 -19.95
CA PRO A 640 -2.34 4.28 -20.24
C PRO A 640 -3.19 4.62 -21.48
N ILE A 641 -3.14 3.78 -22.50
CA ILE A 641 -3.97 3.88 -23.70
C ILE A 641 -4.67 2.53 -23.94
N GLN A 642 -5.97 2.56 -24.22
CA GLN A 642 -6.74 1.31 -24.33
C GLN A 642 -8.02 1.50 -25.14
N LEU A 643 -8.44 0.45 -25.84
CA LEU A 643 -9.80 0.30 -26.34
C LEU A 643 -10.65 -0.41 -25.30
N ILE A 644 -11.74 0.20 -24.88
CA ILE A 644 -12.62 -0.28 -23.82
C ILE A 644 -14.03 -0.49 -24.38
N TYR A 645 -14.57 -1.71 -24.16
CA TYR A 645 -15.96 -2.03 -24.47
C TYR A 645 -16.86 -1.55 -23.32
N ASN A 646 -17.78 -0.67 -23.61
CA ASN A 646 -18.76 -0.17 -22.66
C ASN A 646 -19.99 -1.10 -22.64
N TYR A 647 -20.18 -1.81 -21.57
CA TYR A 647 -21.27 -2.79 -21.40
C TYR A 647 -22.67 -2.16 -21.44
N LYS A 648 -22.80 -0.84 -21.12
CA LYS A 648 -24.08 -0.14 -21.09
C LYS A 648 -24.61 0.14 -22.50
N ASP A 649 -23.76 0.69 -23.36
CA ASP A 649 -24.16 1.17 -24.71
C ASP A 649 -23.58 0.31 -25.86
N ARG A 650 -22.73 -0.68 -25.52
CA ARG A 650 -22.07 -1.61 -26.44
C ARG A 650 -21.21 -0.93 -27.50
N ASN A 651 -20.69 0.23 -27.16
CA ASN A 651 -19.71 0.92 -27.97
C ASN A 651 -18.30 0.59 -27.48
N VAL A 652 -17.33 0.74 -28.34
CA VAL A 652 -15.91 0.68 -27.97
C VAL A 652 -15.37 2.12 -27.97
N TYR A 653 -14.69 2.46 -26.88
CA TYR A 653 -14.07 3.75 -26.69
C TYR A 653 -12.56 3.62 -26.63
N LEU A 654 -11.85 4.52 -27.31
CA LEU A 654 -10.43 4.77 -27.11
C LEU A 654 -10.29 5.72 -25.92
N VAL A 655 -9.57 5.29 -24.90
CA VAL A 655 -9.27 6.07 -23.69
C VAL A 655 -7.77 6.26 -23.58
N ASN A 656 -7.32 7.47 -23.26
CA ASN A 656 -5.93 7.81 -23.03
C ASN A 656 -5.81 8.60 -21.73
N ASP A 657 -5.22 7.98 -20.69
CA ASP A 657 -4.84 8.64 -19.43
C ASP A 657 -3.34 8.97 -19.44
N GLY A 658 -2.59 8.50 -20.42
CA GLY A 658 -1.16 8.77 -20.61
C GLY A 658 -0.91 10.22 -20.99
N LYS A 659 0.31 10.65 -20.81
CA LYS A 659 0.74 12.06 -21.00
C LYS A 659 0.78 12.53 -22.45
N ASP A 660 0.92 11.62 -23.40
CA ASP A 660 1.25 11.96 -24.78
C ASP A 660 0.02 11.89 -25.69
N ALA A 661 -0.11 12.90 -26.56
CA ALA A 661 -1.04 12.86 -27.67
C ALA A 661 -0.45 11.99 -28.79
N MET A 662 -1.29 11.14 -29.41
CA MET A 662 -0.84 10.28 -30.52
C MET A 662 -1.98 9.92 -31.46
N ASP A 663 -1.62 9.61 -32.70
CA ASP A 663 -2.48 8.96 -33.66
C ASP A 663 -2.29 7.44 -33.58
N VAL A 664 -3.39 6.69 -33.55
CA VAL A 664 -3.38 5.22 -33.43
C VAL A 664 -4.29 4.58 -34.45
N ILE A 665 -3.95 3.36 -34.80
CA ILE A 665 -4.81 2.47 -35.56
C ILE A 665 -5.57 1.60 -34.54
N ALA A 666 -6.89 1.79 -34.48
CA ALA A 666 -7.79 1.00 -33.66
C ALA A 666 -8.43 -0.11 -34.50
N SER A 667 -8.42 -1.33 -34.01
CA SER A 667 -8.96 -2.52 -34.67
C SER A 667 -9.94 -3.26 -33.77
N VAL A 668 -11.01 -3.79 -34.35
CA VAL A 668 -11.97 -4.67 -33.66
C VAL A 668 -12.26 -5.91 -34.51
N LYS A 669 -12.26 -7.06 -33.84
CA LYS A 669 -12.79 -8.33 -34.39
C LYS A 669 -13.84 -8.88 -33.45
N VAL A 670 -14.93 -9.41 -34.02
CA VAL A 670 -16.00 -10.06 -33.26
C VAL A 670 -16.13 -11.49 -33.74
N TYR A 671 -16.09 -12.45 -32.82
CA TYR A 671 -16.22 -13.88 -33.08
C TYR A 671 -17.48 -14.41 -32.42
N ASP A 672 -18.10 -15.42 -33.02
CA ASP A 672 -19.15 -16.18 -32.33
C ASP A 672 -18.56 -17.15 -31.28
N GLU A 673 -19.45 -17.84 -30.56
CA GLU A 673 -19.11 -18.83 -29.53
C GLU A 673 -18.30 -20.03 -30.06
N ASN A 674 -18.24 -20.23 -31.39
CA ASN A 674 -17.48 -21.28 -32.07
C ASN A 674 -16.20 -20.75 -32.74
N ALA A 675 -15.72 -19.59 -32.33
CA ALA A 675 -14.52 -18.91 -32.85
C ALA A 675 -14.64 -18.48 -34.34
N ARG A 676 -15.85 -18.43 -34.94
CA ARG A 676 -16.02 -17.93 -36.28
C ARG A 676 -16.03 -16.42 -36.29
N LEU A 677 -15.21 -15.81 -37.15
CA LEU A 677 -15.18 -14.35 -37.35
C LEU A 677 -16.52 -13.86 -37.95
N LEU A 678 -17.20 -12.96 -37.20
CA LEU A 678 -18.47 -12.34 -37.58
C LEU A 678 -18.28 -10.93 -38.15
N HIS A 679 -17.26 -10.20 -37.64
CA HIS A 679 -17.02 -8.84 -38.02
C HIS A 679 -15.58 -8.46 -37.79
N GLU A 680 -15.06 -7.60 -38.66
CA GLU A 680 -13.76 -6.96 -38.55
C GLU A 680 -13.85 -5.51 -39.05
N GLN A 681 -13.28 -4.58 -38.30
CA GLN A 681 -13.24 -3.16 -38.66
C GLN A 681 -11.98 -2.51 -38.11
N GLN A 682 -11.48 -1.51 -38.81
CA GLN A 682 -10.31 -0.72 -38.42
C GLN A 682 -10.58 0.77 -38.71
N CYS A 683 -10.02 1.64 -37.87
CA CYS A 683 -10.03 3.09 -38.11
C CYS A 683 -8.78 3.76 -37.48
N THR A 684 -8.43 4.94 -37.99
CA THR A 684 -7.37 5.76 -37.38
C THR A 684 -8.02 6.81 -36.49
N LEU A 685 -7.53 6.96 -35.25
CA LEU A 685 -8.03 7.91 -34.26
C LEU A 685 -6.87 8.73 -33.68
N ALA A 686 -7.13 10.00 -33.42
CA ALA A 686 -6.25 10.86 -32.65
C ALA A 686 -6.70 10.86 -31.19
N THR A 687 -5.76 10.85 -30.27
CA THR A 687 -6.04 10.92 -28.84
C THR A 687 -5.08 11.83 -28.10
N SER A 688 -5.45 12.31 -26.93
CA SER A 688 -4.66 13.17 -26.04
C SER A 688 -4.94 12.84 -24.57
N TYR A 689 -4.18 13.43 -23.68
CA TYR A 689 -4.35 13.24 -22.23
C TYR A 689 -5.80 13.42 -21.76
N ARG A 690 -6.31 12.46 -21.01
CA ARG A 690 -7.67 12.38 -20.45
C ARG A 690 -8.76 12.55 -21.52
N ASN A 691 -8.55 11.93 -22.68
CA ASN A 691 -9.52 11.96 -23.77
C ASN A 691 -10.17 10.60 -23.94
N THR A 692 -11.49 10.63 -24.18
CA THR A 692 -12.30 9.46 -24.51
C THR A 692 -12.96 9.67 -25.84
N VAL A 693 -12.69 8.80 -26.82
CA VAL A 693 -13.19 8.90 -28.20
C VAL A 693 -13.94 7.62 -28.57
N LYS A 694 -15.17 7.71 -29.08
CA LYS A 694 -15.91 6.55 -29.61
C LYS A 694 -15.17 5.99 -30.83
N ALA A 695 -14.78 4.72 -30.79
CA ALA A 695 -14.09 4.02 -31.86
C ALA A 695 -15.07 3.19 -32.72
N PHE A 696 -15.86 2.31 -32.09
CA PHE A 696 -16.74 1.38 -32.80
C PHE A 696 -18.12 1.27 -32.14
N ASP A 697 -19.13 0.88 -32.94
CA ASP A 697 -20.48 0.57 -32.50
C ASP A 697 -20.74 -0.93 -32.69
N LEU A 698 -20.90 -1.66 -31.60
CA LEU A 698 -21.16 -3.11 -31.60
C LEU A 698 -22.59 -3.44 -31.15
N SER A 699 -23.49 -2.46 -31.05
CA SER A 699 -24.88 -2.63 -30.60
C SER A 699 -25.68 -3.68 -31.40
N ARG A 700 -25.31 -3.92 -32.68
CA ARG A 700 -25.92 -4.91 -33.55
C ARG A 700 -25.72 -6.36 -33.08
N PHE A 701 -24.75 -6.63 -32.20
CA PHE A 701 -24.49 -7.96 -31.66
C PHE A 701 -25.25 -8.24 -30.34
N GLN A 702 -26.14 -7.31 -29.95
CA GLN A 702 -27.02 -7.54 -28.80
C GLN A 702 -27.88 -8.79 -28.97
N GLY A 703 -27.98 -9.61 -27.91
CA GLY A 703 -28.80 -10.81 -27.89
C GLY A 703 -28.11 -12.06 -28.47
N ALA A 704 -26.81 -11.98 -28.78
CA ALA A 704 -26.00 -13.11 -29.21
C ALA A 704 -24.74 -13.23 -28.36
N ALA A 705 -24.35 -14.43 -27.97
CA ALA A 705 -23.06 -14.68 -27.33
C ALA A 705 -21.94 -14.45 -28.36
N HIS A 706 -20.90 -13.73 -27.93
CA HIS A 706 -19.77 -13.38 -28.80
C HIS A 706 -18.54 -12.98 -28.03
N VAL A 707 -17.39 -13.03 -28.69
CA VAL A 707 -16.11 -12.58 -28.17
C VAL A 707 -15.65 -11.36 -28.97
N VAL A 708 -15.26 -10.31 -28.26
CA VAL A 708 -14.70 -9.09 -28.86
C VAL A 708 -13.19 -9.11 -28.65
N SER A 709 -12.42 -8.94 -29.71
CA SER A 709 -10.98 -8.74 -29.70
C SER A 709 -10.69 -7.32 -30.17
N LEU A 710 -9.93 -6.58 -29.40
CA LEU A 710 -9.55 -5.20 -29.65
C LEU A 710 -8.03 -5.08 -29.71
N GLU A 711 -7.53 -4.21 -30.61
CA GLU A 711 -6.09 -3.97 -30.75
C GLU A 711 -5.84 -2.51 -31.10
N ILE A 712 -4.82 -1.94 -30.47
CA ILE A 712 -4.25 -0.64 -30.81
C ILE A 712 -2.86 -0.86 -31.37
N ALA A 713 -2.60 -0.28 -32.53
CA ALA A 713 -1.26 -0.19 -33.11
C ALA A 713 -0.88 1.29 -33.35
N ASP A 714 0.42 1.55 -33.41
CA ASP A 714 0.91 2.83 -33.90
C ASP A 714 0.66 2.98 -35.42
N VAL A 715 0.98 4.16 -35.96
CA VAL A 715 0.76 4.42 -37.40
C VAL A 715 1.69 3.61 -38.32
N GLU A 716 2.78 3.04 -37.79
CA GLU A 716 3.65 2.09 -38.47
C GLU A 716 3.15 0.66 -38.42
N GLY A 717 2.11 0.38 -37.64
CA GLY A 717 1.49 -0.93 -37.50
C GLY A 717 2.08 -1.81 -36.39
N THR A 718 2.89 -1.24 -35.50
CA THR A 718 3.39 -1.94 -34.32
C THR A 718 2.30 -1.98 -33.26
N VAL A 719 1.93 -3.16 -32.77
CA VAL A 719 0.92 -3.33 -31.73
C VAL A 719 1.40 -2.70 -30.43
N ILE A 720 0.60 -1.78 -29.88
CA ILE A 720 0.84 -1.12 -28.60
C ILE A 720 0.19 -1.93 -27.48
N THR A 721 -1.08 -2.31 -27.66
CA THR A 721 -1.87 -3.09 -26.69
C THR A 721 -3.02 -3.81 -27.34
N ASP A 722 -3.49 -4.85 -26.69
CA ASP A 722 -4.70 -5.59 -27.04
C ASP A 722 -5.67 -5.65 -25.84
N ASN A 723 -6.92 -5.99 -26.10
CA ASN A 723 -7.95 -6.26 -25.08
C ASN A 723 -8.98 -7.25 -25.62
N PHE A 724 -9.74 -7.87 -24.72
CA PHE A 724 -10.77 -8.83 -25.14
C PHE A 724 -11.96 -8.80 -24.19
N TYR A 725 -13.11 -9.24 -24.67
CA TYR A 725 -14.34 -9.34 -23.88
C TYR A 725 -15.14 -10.57 -24.26
N THR A 726 -15.58 -11.28 -23.23
CA THR A 726 -16.47 -12.45 -23.36
C THR A 726 -17.88 -12.00 -23.01
N ILE A 727 -18.78 -12.02 -24.01
CA ILE A 727 -20.13 -11.43 -23.90
C ILE A 727 -21.16 -12.52 -24.02
N GLY A 728 -22.06 -12.64 -23.05
CA GLY A 728 -23.22 -13.55 -23.13
C GLY A 728 -24.36 -12.95 -23.92
N ALA A 729 -25.31 -13.80 -24.30
CA ALA A 729 -26.49 -13.41 -25.06
C ALA A 729 -27.42 -12.47 -24.27
N SER A 730 -27.47 -12.63 -22.95
CA SER A 730 -28.26 -11.81 -22.03
C SER A 730 -27.33 -11.17 -21.00
N PRO A 731 -27.57 -9.92 -20.52
CA PRO A 731 -26.84 -9.33 -19.41
C PRO A 731 -27.20 -10.04 -18.10
N ASN A 732 -26.43 -9.75 -17.02
CA ASN A 732 -26.83 -10.13 -15.68
C ASN A 732 -28.16 -9.46 -15.30
N ILE A 733 -28.98 -10.16 -14.52
CA ILE A 733 -30.22 -9.61 -13.96
C ILE A 733 -30.01 -9.41 -12.46
N TYR A 734 -29.89 -8.16 -12.04
CA TYR A 734 -29.72 -7.78 -10.65
C TYR A 734 -31.05 -7.75 -9.91
N ASP A 735 -31.00 -8.04 -8.61
CA ASP A 735 -32.15 -7.89 -7.73
C ASP A 735 -32.43 -6.40 -7.46
N PRO A 736 -33.54 -5.84 -7.95
CA PRO A 736 -33.86 -4.44 -7.77
C PRO A 736 -34.26 -4.11 -6.32
N THR A 737 -34.48 -5.12 -5.48
CA THR A 737 -34.89 -4.99 -4.06
C THR A 737 -33.74 -5.24 -3.10
N CYS A 738 -32.53 -5.55 -3.64
CA CYS A 738 -31.35 -5.74 -2.81
C CYS A 738 -31.02 -4.46 -2.04
N ASP A 739 -30.96 -4.56 -0.72
CA ASP A 739 -30.60 -3.49 0.21
C ASP A 739 -29.30 -3.77 0.96
N LEU A 740 -28.53 -4.78 0.52
CA LEU A 740 -27.25 -5.11 1.07
C LEU A 740 -26.23 -3.99 0.75
N TRP A 741 -25.58 -3.50 1.77
CA TRP A 741 -24.61 -2.39 1.62
C TRP A 741 -23.30 -2.81 0.92
N TYR A 742 -22.98 -4.10 0.93
CA TYR A 742 -21.71 -4.65 0.46
C TYR A 742 -21.77 -5.28 -0.94
N MET A 743 -22.98 -5.50 -1.50
CA MET A 743 -23.15 -6.08 -2.83
C MET A 743 -24.48 -5.70 -3.46
N THR A 744 -24.59 -5.96 -4.77
CA THR A 744 -25.85 -5.99 -5.48
C THR A 744 -26.08 -7.41 -6.01
N THR A 745 -27.02 -8.14 -5.44
CA THR A 745 -27.26 -9.55 -5.75
C THR A 745 -27.63 -9.74 -7.23
N ILE A 746 -27.06 -10.75 -7.86
CA ILE A 746 -27.41 -11.18 -9.22
C ILE A 746 -28.42 -12.31 -9.12
N ASN A 747 -29.65 -12.10 -9.63
CA ASN A 747 -30.68 -13.12 -9.68
C ASN A 747 -30.48 -14.13 -10.82
N GLU A 748 -30.00 -13.67 -11.98
CA GLU A 748 -29.66 -14.50 -13.11
C GLU A 748 -28.33 -14.05 -13.69
N PHE A 749 -27.37 -14.96 -13.76
CA PHE A 749 -26.07 -14.70 -14.39
C PHE A 749 -26.16 -14.73 -15.91
N THR A 750 -25.33 -13.91 -16.55
CA THR A 750 -25.05 -14.07 -17.98
C THR A 750 -24.44 -15.45 -18.25
N ASP A 751 -24.78 -16.09 -19.36
CA ASP A 751 -24.25 -17.41 -19.70
C ASP A 751 -22.93 -17.29 -20.48
N LEU A 752 -21.82 -17.68 -19.87
CA LEU A 752 -20.47 -17.69 -20.43
C LEU A 752 -19.89 -19.11 -20.53
N ARG A 753 -20.73 -20.18 -20.38
CA ARG A 753 -20.28 -21.58 -20.41
C ARG A 753 -19.55 -21.95 -21.68
N TYR A 754 -19.84 -21.26 -22.78
CA TYR A 754 -19.17 -21.50 -24.06
C TYR A 754 -17.65 -21.25 -24.00
N ALA A 755 -17.18 -20.37 -23.10
CA ALA A 755 -15.74 -20.08 -22.93
C ALA A 755 -14.96 -21.31 -22.45
N PHE A 756 -15.54 -22.10 -21.54
CA PHE A 756 -14.89 -23.30 -20.96
C PHE A 756 -15.38 -24.63 -21.57
N SER A 757 -16.26 -24.59 -22.58
CA SER A 757 -16.74 -25.76 -23.30
C SER A 757 -16.05 -25.99 -24.67
N GLN A 758 -15.03 -25.21 -24.97
CA GLN A 758 -14.28 -25.30 -26.22
C GLN A 758 -13.52 -26.63 -26.31
N PRO A 759 -13.26 -27.13 -27.53
CA PRO A 759 -12.33 -28.24 -27.72
C PRO A 759 -10.96 -27.91 -27.17
N SER A 760 -10.20 -28.93 -26.77
CA SER A 760 -8.78 -28.74 -26.38
C SER A 760 -8.02 -28.00 -27.48
N VAL A 761 -7.29 -26.99 -27.10
CA VAL A 761 -6.49 -26.11 -27.97
C VAL A 761 -5.03 -26.53 -27.91
N ASP A 762 -4.47 -26.79 -29.11
CA ASP A 762 -3.03 -27.09 -29.24
C ASP A 762 -2.23 -25.79 -29.34
N ILE A 763 -1.45 -25.48 -28.31
CA ILE A 763 -0.61 -24.28 -28.22
C ILE A 763 0.85 -24.70 -28.28
N ASP A 764 1.54 -24.25 -29.32
CA ASP A 764 3.00 -24.32 -29.35
C ASP A 764 3.60 -23.20 -28.48
N MET A 765 4.43 -23.57 -27.53
CA MET A 765 5.15 -22.62 -26.67
C MET A 765 6.66 -22.73 -26.88
N THR A 766 7.32 -21.60 -27.09
CA THR A 766 8.77 -21.49 -27.09
C THR A 766 9.25 -20.49 -26.06
N VAL A 767 10.28 -20.83 -25.32
CA VAL A 767 10.87 -20.00 -24.26
C VAL A 767 12.30 -19.66 -24.60
N GLU A 768 12.61 -18.38 -24.67
CA GLU A 768 13.96 -17.87 -24.89
C GLU A 768 14.42 -17.08 -23.67
N ARG A 769 15.59 -17.44 -23.12
CA ARG A 769 16.24 -16.65 -22.08
C ARG A 769 16.89 -15.41 -22.66
N LYS A 770 16.70 -14.26 -22.00
CA LYS A 770 17.35 -12.97 -22.27
C LYS A 770 18.16 -12.50 -21.05
N ASN A 771 18.84 -11.37 -21.14
CA ASN A 771 19.71 -10.88 -20.07
C ASN A 771 18.97 -10.53 -18.76
N ASP A 772 17.71 -10.11 -18.87
CA ASP A 772 16.85 -9.61 -17.78
C ASP A 772 15.56 -10.44 -17.57
N GLY A 773 15.57 -11.70 -18.02
CA GLY A 773 14.44 -12.60 -17.88
C GLY A 773 14.22 -13.50 -19.08
N TYR A 774 12.95 -13.66 -19.48
CA TYR A 774 12.54 -14.63 -20.51
C TYR A 774 11.57 -14.00 -21.50
N VAL A 775 11.61 -14.50 -22.73
CA VAL A 775 10.62 -14.22 -23.78
C VAL A 775 9.90 -15.52 -24.12
N VAL A 776 8.58 -15.50 -23.98
CA VAL A 776 7.72 -16.63 -24.26
C VAL A 776 6.87 -16.30 -25.48
N THR A 777 6.93 -17.15 -26.49
CA THR A 777 6.10 -17.04 -27.69
C THR A 777 5.12 -18.21 -27.72
N LEU A 778 3.85 -17.89 -27.85
CA LEU A 778 2.74 -18.82 -27.90
C LEU A 778 2.07 -18.75 -29.27
N VAL A 779 1.73 -19.90 -29.84
CA VAL A 779 1.05 -20.01 -31.14
C VAL A 779 -0.17 -20.91 -31.00
N ASN A 780 -1.36 -20.39 -31.28
CA ASN A 780 -2.56 -21.21 -31.35
C ASN A 780 -2.73 -21.78 -32.74
N ASN A 781 -2.42 -23.07 -32.91
CA ASN A 781 -2.53 -23.79 -34.20
C ASN A 781 -3.91 -24.37 -34.45
N SER A 782 -4.88 -24.20 -33.55
CA SER A 782 -6.22 -24.75 -33.64
C SER A 782 -7.20 -23.76 -34.29
N THR A 783 -8.44 -24.21 -34.48
CA THR A 783 -9.58 -23.38 -34.97
C THR A 783 -10.45 -22.86 -33.83
N ALA A 784 -10.12 -23.16 -32.57
CA ALA A 784 -10.85 -22.74 -31.40
C ALA A 784 -10.09 -21.60 -30.66
N ILE A 785 -10.77 -20.84 -29.81
CA ILE A 785 -10.17 -19.85 -28.94
C ILE A 785 -9.69 -20.56 -27.66
N SER A 786 -8.42 -20.35 -27.27
CA SER A 786 -7.98 -20.63 -25.91
C SER A 786 -8.31 -19.44 -25.05
N TYR A 787 -9.27 -19.57 -24.13
CA TYR A 787 -9.84 -18.40 -23.45
C TYR A 787 -8.99 -17.86 -22.32
N LEU A 788 -8.24 -18.68 -21.63
CA LEU A 788 -7.48 -18.25 -20.47
C LEU A 788 -6.14 -19.00 -20.45
N ASN A 789 -5.11 -18.35 -20.97
CA ASN A 789 -3.75 -18.88 -20.92
C ASN A 789 -3.03 -18.26 -19.73
N ILE A 790 -2.58 -19.11 -18.80
CA ILE A 790 -1.94 -18.71 -17.54
C ILE A 790 -0.48 -19.14 -17.59
N LEU A 791 0.43 -18.17 -17.63
CA LEU A 791 1.86 -18.42 -17.58
C LEU A 791 2.34 -18.45 -16.14
N LYS A 792 3.11 -19.47 -15.80
CA LYS A 792 3.70 -19.65 -14.48
C LYS A 792 5.21 -19.81 -14.61
N ALA A 793 5.95 -19.08 -13.77
CA ALA A 793 7.38 -19.27 -13.59
C ALA A 793 7.59 -20.04 -12.30
N LYS A 794 8.28 -21.18 -12.36
CA LYS A 794 8.50 -22.07 -11.22
C LYS A 794 9.99 -22.32 -11.02
N ASP A 795 10.39 -22.45 -9.76
CA ASP A 795 11.73 -22.90 -9.37
C ASP A 795 11.91 -24.42 -9.58
N ALA A 796 13.09 -24.93 -9.24
CA ALA A 796 13.41 -26.36 -9.36
C ALA A 796 12.58 -27.26 -8.44
N GLU A 797 12.05 -26.72 -7.36
CA GLU A 797 11.19 -27.37 -6.38
C GLU A 797 9.71 -27.30 -6.78
N GLY A 798 9.35 -26.55 -7.81
CA GLY A 798 7.99 -26.37 -8.32
C GLY A 798 7.20 -25.26 -7.66
N ASN A 799 7.84 -24.41 -6.84
CA ASN A 799 7.20 -23.24 -6.26
C ASN A 799 7.12 -22.10 -7.26
N LEU A 800 6.14 -21.22 -7.10
CA LEU A 800 6.05 -20.00 -7.91
C LEU A 800 7.24 -19.07 -7.61
N VAL A 801 7.88 -18.60 -8.65
CA VAL A 801 8.93 -17.59 -8.55
C VAL A 801 8.32 -16.22 -8.29
N VAL A 802 8.77 -15.55 -7.24
CA VAL A 802 8.28 -14.25 -6.81
C VAL A 802 9.46 -13.33 -6.47
N PRO A 803 9.56 -12.14 -7.14
CA PRO A 803 8.68 -11.63 -8.18
C PRO A 803 8.94 -12.22 -9.57
N ALA A 804 7.86 -12.35 -10.33
CA ALA A 804 7.91 -12.59 -11.76
C ALA A 804 6.97 -11.60 -12.47
N TYR A 805 7.53 -10.61 -13.17
CA TYR A 805 6.77 -9.56 -13.83
C TYR A 805 6.49 -9.94 -15.28
N TRP A 806 5.30 -10.46 -15.54
CA TRP A 806 4.85 -10.77 -16.90
C TRP A 806 4.33 -9.50 -17.59
N SER A 807 4.70 -9.30 -18.86
CA SER A 807 4.14 -8.19 -19.64
C SER A 807 2.62 -8.33 -19.83
N ASP A 808 2.12 -9.55 -19.95
CA ASP A 808 0.71 -9.93 -20.00
C ASP A 808 0.52 -11.34 -19.44
N ASN A 809 -0.68 -11.65 -18.91
CA ASN A 809 -1.03 -12.98 -18.42
C ASN A 809 -2.56 -13.12 -18.36
N PHE A 810 -3.11 -14.33 -18.20
CA PHE A 810 -4.55 -14.59 -18.18
C PHE A 810 -5.27 -14.09 -19.45
N PHE A 811 -4.67 -14.26 -20.60
CA PHE A 811 -5.15 -13.77 -21.88
C PHE A 811 -5.70 -14.88 -22.79
N PRO A 812 -6.59 -14.57 -23.75
CA PRO A 812 -6.99 -15.52 -24.78
C PRO A 812 -5.95 -15.60 -25.88
N LEU A 813 -6.00 -16.73 -26.63
CA LEU A 813 -5.33 -16.86 -27.91
C LEU A 813 -6.35 -17.26 -28.99
N PHE A 814 -6.50 -16.37 -29.97
CA PHE A 814 -7.42 -16.59 -31.09
C PHE A 814 -6.82 -17.56 -32.12
N PRO A 815 -7.66 -18.20 -32.98
CA PRO A 815 -7.18 -19.09 -34.01
C PRO A 815 -6.07 -18.47 -34.88
N GLY A 816 -4.91 -19.12 -34.97
CA GLY A 816 -3.76 -18.67 -35.75
C GLY A 816 -3.00 -17.50 -35.14
N GLN A 817 -3.35 -17.02 -33.96
CA GLN A 817 -2.65 -15.92 -33.31
C GLN A 817 -1.28 -16.36 -32.76
N ILE A 818 -0.30 -15.46 -32.92
CA ILE A 818 1.01 -15.54 -32.28
C ILE A 818 1.05 -14.43 -31.24
N LYS A 819 1.35 -14.77 -30.00
CA LYS A 819 1.51 -13.80 -28.91
C LYS A 819 2.87 -13.99 -28.24
N THR A 820 3.57 -12.89 -28.06
CA THR A 820 4.86 -12.86 -27.37
C THR A 820 4.70 -12.12 -26.04
N VAL A 821 5.15 -12.76 -24.96
CA VAL A 821 5.07 -12.23 -23.59
C VAL A 821 6.47 -12.26 -22.99
N THR A 822 6.83 -11.22 -22.24
CA THR A 822 8.10 -11.18 -21.50
C THR A 822 7.84 -11.45 -20.02
N CYS A 823 8.79 -12.14 -19.38
CA CYS A 823 8.86 -12.32 -17.95
C CYS A 823 10.16 -11.72 -17.41
N ARG A 824 10.08 -10.72 -16.55
CA ARG A 824 11.24 -10.18 -15.82
C ARG A 824 11.31 -10.81 -14.43
N THR A 825 12.48 -11.36 -14.11
CA THR A 825 12.76 -11.92 -12.78
C THR A 825 14.27 -11.99 -12.59
N ASP A 826 14.71 -11.91 -11.34
CA ASP A 826 16.12 -12.08 -10.97
C ASP A 826 16.52 -13.58 -10.87
N GLU A 827 15.53 -14.48 -10.83
CA GLU A 827 15.78 -15.92 -10.81
C GLU A 827 16.26 -16.42 -12.17
N MET A 828 17.35 -17.22 -12.13
CA MET A 828 18.12 -17.57 -13.32
C MET A 828 17.79 -18.97 -13.89
N ASP A 829 17.27 -19.87 -13.07
CA ASP A 829 16.96 -21.26 -13.46
C ASP A 829 15.48 -21.54 -13.12
N ILE A 830 14.60 -21.10 -14.02
CA ILE A 830 13.17 -21.29 -13.88
C ILE A 830 12.60 -22.19 -14.97
N HIS A 831 11.53 -22.88 -14.64
CA HIS A 831 10.67 -23.57 -15.59
C HIS A 831 9.43 -22.70 -15.85
N ILE A 832 9.06 -22.55 -17.15
CA ILE A 832 7.87 -21.81 -17.53
C ILE A 832 6.82 -22.79 -18.06
N GLU A 833 5.65 -22.73 -17.47
CA GLU A 833 4.46 -23.52 -17.84
C GLU A 833 3.36 -22.60 -18.38
N CYS A 834 2.49 -23.17 -19.21
CA CYS A 834 1.27 -22.53 -19.69
C CYS A 834 0.08 -23.44 -19.40
N ASP A 835 -0.79 -23.01 -18.49
CA ASP A 835 -2.08 -23.65 -18.25
C ASP A 835 -3.11 -23.06 -19.23
N ASN A 836 -3.76 -23.89 -20.06
CA ASN A 836 -4.69 -23.47 -21.09
C ASN A 836 -5.99 -24.31 -21.15
#